data_01c1ac8bb49af5478edd56a3977564de
#
_entry.id   01c1ac8bb49af5478edd56a3977564de
#
_cell.length_a   1.000
_cell.length_b   1.000
_cell.length_c   1.000
_cell.angle_alpha   90.00
_cell.angle_beta   90.00
_cell.angle_gamma   90.00
#
_symmetry.space_group_name_H-M   'P 1'
#
loop_
_entity.id
_entity.type
_entity.pdbx_description
1 polymer ?
#
loop_
_entity_poly.entity_id
_entity_poly.type
_entity_poly.pdbx_seq_one_letter_code
_entity_poly.pdbx_strand_id
1 'polypeptide(L)'
;MLTGIPMLTGIAALSALAGCSDDRADQGSAAAGLNGVDPRKLILKTDVGDGEVRAGEKHLVQCRAFAPPPAGSAAGTLGPEVDLPGAATLGVSNLQPSGPGAASIAGTQVVFHAVGSYQLRCQVPQFALQDPAGAPLFVVPGWPVQVDTQLLYAVSDGPGTPPPSEVAAGTALQFACTAADLYGNPITQGLELGSEPAQPQPPAGLVLTPTIAGALAVACAVEGKQDKTPVELSVRADVPRHLHTQLEPPQISAGNASQLTCVAKDAYGNLVNDFPFSLDLAAAVTVKGLYATSTKAGKHKVQCVPETLAWELFTLHPALLDVQPAEPAQLTIQAVPAKQVYKQEEKVQFLSAVRDAYDNLIPEAKVDLSVVSPAKGYKILDEKTVRFALDGTYKLAFVVQIAPSIKAEHSVVVDGTPPLLTIDYPPWGSTLDGKPSVAVKGSAGDQTSGVKTLTLNGKSAYAQIKSCQTDADCPAGTCLVDTGLCSVGTWTAQHGAKHGLNRLLAETSDQGGEKAKATRGFYFSGLYYPVDAAKPEAALVPAGLQVFLGKDFLDDGVHDPSKPDDLATLMEVVLAGLDVNSLLPAGGLSQGDTEIKLSNLKFGKPKISLTPVDGGLNMKIEIPDFKTDVAVKAKQKLGPIPITLKVSGELEMAKITVLAGLGIEVIGGKANTKITKSDAQIDGLKIHVDGLAGLFDFIFNLVLNGFKGQITDALVKALNDQIPPLLQGILQQFAINQSIALPGLLPGQPATSIQLVSKLMDLTFSPKGGIVKIDAGFSAAKGTTHSVLGAIGRGGCMGTVEDAFAIDQSQRLQIAVHDDFINQALYAVWLAGALSQKGLDLGALAGDSASSPFPLDGATLDLDLFLQPMLESCGSANPMAVKLQVGDAFAQVNLPIGDPPLQLGLFMSLEVGAQLALKAGAEGQQQLSIALDKTIEHQIELVSISKDFADSKKTFEDLIVKLLSDQLAKGVPGLDNLKLDLPSLDLGGLLPGLPAGAKIGLQIKKMARAGGYTSLDAALQ
;
A
#
# COMPACT_ATOMS: atom_id res chain seq x y z
N MET A 1 10.96 -22.65 4.52
CA MET A 1 12.19 -22.19 3.88
C MET A 1 11.82 -21.29 2.72
N LEU A 2 11.76 -20.03 2.98
CA LEU A 2 11.46 -18.98 2.00
C LEU A 2 12.65 -18.03 1.87
N THR A 3 13.83 -18.48 2.28
CA THR A 3 15.07 -17.71 2.19
C THR A 3 15.54 -17.49 0.75
N GLY A 4 14.79 -17.94 -0.22
CA GLY A 4 15.13 -17.82 -1.63
C GLY A 4 13.98 -17.38 -2.53
N ILE A 5 12.95 -16.72 -1.99
CA ILE A 5 11.95 -16.12 -2.88
C ILE A 5 12.65 -14.93 -3.55
N PRO A 6 12.89 -14.99 -4.85
CA PRO A 6 13.65 -13.96 -5.58
C PRO A 6 12.77 -12.74 -5.90
N MET A 7 11.73 -12.50 -5.10
CA MET A 7 10.86 -11.35 -5.26
C MET A 7 11.56 -10.02 -5.07
N LEU A 8 12.63 -10.03 -4.29
CA LEU A 8 13.46 -8.84 -4.12
C LEU A 8 14.41 -8.59 -5.29
N THR A 9 14.68 -9.61 -6.09
CA THR A 9 15.35 -9.39 -7.36
C THR A 9 14.46 -8.66 -8.37
N GLY A 10 13.10 -8.72 -8.23
CA GLY A 10 12.19 -7.84 -8.97
C GLY A 10 12.36 -6.36 -8.61
N ILE A 11 12.70 -6.06 -7.36
CA ILE A 11 13.08 -4.71 -6.92
C ILE A 11 14.43 -4.31 -7.50
N ALA A 12 15.35 -5.28 -7.72
CA ALA A 12 16.62 -5.04 -8.42
C ALA A 12 16.42 -4.60 -9.88
N ALA A 13 15.46 -5.17 -10.56
CA ALA A 13 15.08 -4.74 -11.90
C ALA A 13 14.47 -3.33 -11.93
N LEU A 14 13.81 -2.92 -10.82
CA LEU A 14 13.24 -1.58 -10.69
C LEU A 14 14.29 -0.47 -10.63
N SER A 15 15.42 -0.72 -10.00
CA SER A 15 16.46 0.31 -9.92
C SER A 15 17.27 0.42 -11.19
N ALA A 16 17.29 -0.65 -12.02
CA ALA A 16 17.78 -0.50 -13.40
C ALA A 16 16.89 0.46 -14.21
N LEU A 17 15.68 0.72 -13.77
CA LEU A 17 14.69 1.59 -14.42
C LEU A 17 14.60 3.00 -13.84
N ALA A 18 14.90 3.15 -12.54
CA ALA A 18 15.23 4.46 -11.97
C ALA A 18 16.58 4.98 -12.48
N GLY A 19 17.22 4.19 -13.36
CA GLY A 19 18.53 4.40 -13.92
C GLY A 19 18.62 5.46 -14.98
N CYS A 20 18.14 6.60 -14.68
CA CYS A 20 18.72 7.81 -15.21
C CYS A 20 19.63 8.37 -14.12
N SER A 21 20.84 7.89 -14.18
CA SER A 21 22.10 8.48 -13.72
C SER A 21 22.38 8.48 -12.24
N ASP A 22 23.41 8.26 -12.00
CA ASP A 22 24.83 8.50 -12.01
C ASP A 22 25.32 9.23 -10.78
N ASP A 23 26.04 8.50 -10.11
CA ASP A 23 27.49 8.48 -9.98
C ASP A 23 28.10 9.75 -9.39
N ARG A 24 28.55 9.67 -8.28
CA ARG A 24 29.85 9.72 -7.64
C ARG A 24 29.78 10.19 -6.23
N ALA A 25 30.18 9.30 -5.49
CA ALA A 25 31.42 9.32 -4.75
C ALA A 25 31.89 10.70 -4.35
N ASP A 26 31.57 10.96 -3.13
CA ASP A 26 32.49 11.40 -2.12
C ASP A 26 33.84 11.90 -2.61
N GLN A 27 33.99 13.17 -2.51
CA GLN A 27 35.16 13.69 -1.83
C GLN A 27 34.70 14.91 -1.07
N GLY A 28 34.96 14.86 0.22
CA GLY A 28 34.70 15.95 1.11
C GLY A 28 35.01 17.28 0.45
N SER A 29 33.98 18.06 0.22
CA SER A 29 34.21 19.48 0.13
C SER A 29 34.79 19.85 1.47
N ALA A 30 36.10 19.97 1.51
CA ALA A 30 36.67 20.87 2.47
C ALA A 30 35.80 22.12 2.35
N ALA A 31 35.00 22.38 3.38
CA ALA A 31 34.29 23.62 3.51
C ALA A 31 35.24 24.72 3.02
N ALA A 32 34.85 25.39 1.96
CA ALA A 32 35.55 26.61 1.56
C ALA A 32 35.36 27.55 2.74
N GLY A 33 36.31 27.49 3.66
CA GLY A 33 36.30 28.33 4.83
C GLY A 33 36.14 29.77 4.35
N LEU A 34 35.51 30.61 5.14
CA LEU A 34 35.18 32.03 4.90
C LEU A 34 36.37 32.88 4.44
N ASN A 35 37.33 32.31 3.71
CA ASN A 35 38.54 32.95 3.25
C ASN A 35 38.21 34.16 2.40
N GLY A 36 38.13 35.34 3.10
CA GLY A 36 38.01 36.64 2.50
C GLY A 36 36.61 37.19 2.26
N VAL A 37 35.55 36.46 2.60
CA VAL A 37 34.16 36.97 2.51
C VAL A 37 33.74 37.52 3.87
N ASP A 38 33.35 38.78 3.91
CA ASP A 38 32.73 39.39 5.10
C ASP A 38 31.47 38.62 5.48
N PRO A 39 31.39 37.95 6.65
CA PRO A 39 30.24 37.17 7.05
C PRO A 39 28.90 37.93 6.98
N ARG A 40 28.91 39.25 7.10
CA ARG A 40 27.71 40.09 7.03
C ARG A 40 27.15 40.27 5.62
N LYS A 41 27.90 39.89 4.59
CA LYS A 41 27.49 39.99 3.18
C LYS A 41 27.00 38.68 2.60
N LEU A 42 26.97 37.60 3.38
CA LEU A 42 26.46 36.31 2.93
C LEU A 42 24.96 36.39 2.68
N ILE A 43 24.50 35.60 1.74
CA ILE A 43 23.07 35.42 1.44
C ILE A 43 22.64 34.13 2.10
N LEU A 44 21.68 34.19 3.03
CA LEU A 44 21.07 33.00 3.61
C LEU A 44 19.91 32.53 2.76
N LYS A 45 19.74 31.22 2.74
CA LYS A 45 18.59 30.53 2.18
C LYS A 45 18.07 29.51 3.16
N THR A 46 16.76 29.41 3.20
CA THR A 46 15.99 28.47 4.00
C THR A 46 15.51 27.35 3.10
N ASP A 47 15.83 26.15 3.46
CA ASP A 47 15.40 24.93 2.78
C ASP A 47 14.56 24.09 3.76
N VAL A 48 13.30 23.92 3.44
CA VAL A 48 12.33 23.24 4.32
C VAL A 48 12.03 21.81 3.89
N GLY A 49 12.60 21.38 2.77
CA GLY A 49 12.25 20.06 2.20
C GLY A 49 10.81 20.00 1.69
N ASP A 50 10.48 18.89 1.03
CA ASP A 50 9.16 18.67 0.45
C ASP A 50 8.25 17.90 1.41
N GLY A 51 6.97 18.23 1.39
CA GLY A 51 5.91 17.45 2.00
C GLY A 51 5.05 18.21 3.02
N GLU A 52 3.95 17.60 3.36
CA GLU A 52 3.11 18.02 4.49
C GLU A 52 3.79 17.61 5.80
N VAL A 53 3.90 18.52 6.73
CA VAL A 53 4.43 18.27 8.07
C VAL A 53 3.26 18.15 9.04
N ARG A 54 3.24 17.10 9.83
CA ARG A 54 2.23 16.94 10.87
C ARG A 54 2.60 17.78 12.11
N ALA A 55 1.60 18.36 12.74
CA ALA A 55 1.79 19.07 14.02
C ALA A 55 2.41 18.11 15.06
N GLY A 56 3.46 18.57 15.73
CA GLY A 56 4.23 17.77 16.69
C GLY A 56 5.43 17.02 16.14
N GLU A 57 5.57 16.90 14.86
CA GLU A 57 6.76 16.28 14.27
C GLU A 57 7.93 17.27 14.25
N LYS A 58 9.12 16.71 14.49
CA LYS A 58 10.37 17.49 14.41
C LYS A 58 10.76 17.62 12.96
N HIS A 59 10.68 18.82 12.46
CA HIS A 59 11.10 19.15 11.11
C HIS A 59 12.46 19.85 11.15
N LEU A 60 13.39 19.32 10.38
CA LEU A 60 14.74 19.88 10.28
C LEU A 60 14.80 20.82 9.07
N VAL A 61 15.07 22.05 9.34
CA VAL A 61 15.25 23.07 8.32
C VAL A 61 16.73 23.28 8.05
N GLN A 62 17.12 23.24 6.82
CA GLN A 62 18.50 23.48 6.44
C GLN A 62 18.72 24.97 6.15
N CYS A 63 19.66 25.53 6.86
CA CYS A 63 20.12 26.89 6.62
C CYS A 63 21.40 26.86 5.81
N ARG A 64 21.38 27.45 4.65
CA ARG A 64 22.52 27.46 3.72
C ARG A 64 22.99 28.91 3.51
N ALA A 65 24.28 29.08 3.52
CA ALA A 65 24.88 30.38 3.28
C ALA A 65 25.63 30.41 1.95
N PHE A 66 25.49 31.48 1.26
CA PHE A 66 26.12 31.72 -0.04
C PHE A 66 26.93 33.00 -0.03
N ALA A 67 28.07 32.95 -0.64
CA ALA A 67 28.85 34.17 -0.87
C ALA A 67 28.08 35.12 -1.80
N PRO A 68 28.30 36.42 -1.70
CA PRO A 68 27.72 37.37 -2.65
C PRO A 68 28.23 37.04 -4.07
N PRO A 69 27.38 37.15 -5.07
CA PRO A 69 27.78 36.91 -6.44
C PRO A 69 28.82 37.91 -6.91
N PRO A 70 29.69 37.57 -7.85
CA PRO A 70 30.65 38.52 -8.43
C PRO A 70 29.96 39.77 -8.97
N ALA A 71 30.65 40.89 -8.89
CA ALA A 71 30.10 42.16 -9.37
C ALA A 71 29.72 42.06 -10.86
N GLY A 72 28.46 42.30 -11.19
CA GLY A 72 27.91 42.18 -12.56
C GLY A 72 27.01 40.95 -12.78
N SER A 73 26.79 40.13 -11.81
CA SER A 73 25.86 38.99 -11.92
C SER A 73 24.40 39.46 -11.99
N ALA A 74 23.56 38.69 -12.67
CA ALA A 74 22.11 38.96 -12.75
C ALA A 74 21.44 38.98 -11.37
N ALA A 75 20.41 39.80 -11.21
CA ALA A 75 19.64 39.85 -9.95
C ALA A 75 19.08 38.48 -9.59
N GLY A 76 19.40 37.94 -8.40
CA GLY A 76 18.96 36.64 -7.90
C GLY A 76 20.00 35.51 -8.01
N THR A 77 21.17 35.75 -8.62
CA THR A 77 22.27 34.76 -8.65
C THR A 77 22.84 34.60 -7.24
N LEU A 78 23.04 33.36 -6.82
CA LEU A 78 23.76 33.02 -5.60
C LEU A 78 25.22 32.71 -5.94
N GLY A 79 26.14 33.15 -5.14
CA GLY A 79 27.54 32.75 -5.22
C GLY A 79 27.73 31.31 -4.75
N PRO A 80 28.97 30.85 -4.64
CA PRO A 80 29.25 29.50 -4.12
C PRO A 80 28.72 29.37 -2.68
N GLU A 81 28.26 28.21 -2.36
CA GLU A 81 27.87 27.85 -0.99
C GLU A 81 29.10 27.85 -0.09
N VAL A 82 28.95 28.41 1.07
CA VAL A 82 30.02 28.52 2.08
C VAL A 82 29.50 28.07 3.43
N ASP A 83 30.37 27.69 4.33
CA ASP A 83 30.00 27.37 5.69
C ASP A 83 29.24 28.50 6.38
N LEU A 84 28.24 28.14 7.17
CA LEU A 84 27.50 29.09 7.99
C LEU A 84 28.48 29.84 8.93
N PRO A 85 28.48 31.18 8.94
CA PRO A 85 29.45 31.96 9.74
C PRO A 85 29.20 31.86 11.24
N GLY A 86 28.12 31.18 11.65
CA GLY A 86 27.75 30.97 13.07
C GLY A 86 26.51 30.13 13.22
N ALA A 87 26.10 29.93 14.46
CA ALA A 87 24.89 29.16 14.74
C ALA A 87 23.65 29.78 14.09
N ALA A 88 23.01 29.01 13.22
CA ALA A 88 21.77 29.42 12.59
C ALA A 88 20.59 29.23 13.56
N THR A 89 19.66 30.14 13.53
CA THR A 89 18.38 30.09 14.22
C THR A 89 17.25 30.27 13.20
N LEU A 90 16.08 29.77 13.54
CA LEU A 90 14.90 29.87 12.68
C LEU A 90 13.99 31.00 13.18
N GLY A 91 13.54 31.83 12.28
CA GLY A 91 12.37 32.67 12.45
C GLY A 91 11.18 31.97 11.80
N VAL A 92 10.12 31.81 12.54
CA VAL A 92 8.86 31.24 12.03
C VAL A 92 7.81 32.35 12.08
N SER A 93 7.16 32.59 10.97
CA SER A 93 5.98 33.42 10.90
C SER A 93 4.78 32.56 10.48
N ASN A 94 3.72 32.66 11.23
CA ASN A 94 2.48 31.98 10.91
C ASN A 94 1.69 32.82 9.91
N LEU A 95 1.33 32.27 8.77
CA LEU A 95 0.52 32.92 7.75
C LEU A 95 -0.98 32.73 7.96
N GLN A 96 -1.38 31.56 8.52
CA GLN A 96 -2.75 31.26 8.95
C GLN A 96 -2.77 29.95 9.79
N PRO A 97 -3.41 29.93 11.00
CA PRO A 97 -3.93 31.07 11.77
C PRO A 97 -2.81 31.87 12.44
N SER A 98 -2.98 33.15 12.56
CA SER A 98 -2.03 34.06 13.23
C SER A 98 -2.14 33.91 14.74
N GLY A 99 -1.10 33.45 15.42
CA GLY A 99 -1.05 33.39 16.88
C GLY A 99 0.37 33.13 17.41
N PRO A 100 0.73 33.69 18.55
CA PRO A 100 2.00 33.39 19.20
C PRO A 100 1.98 31.94 19.74
N GLY A 101 3.04 31.20 19.51
CA GLY A 101 3.20 29.83 20.07
C GLY A 101 2.86 28.68 19.14
N ALA A 102 2.61 28.94 17.86
CA ALA A 102 2.26 27.90 16.88
C ALA A 102 3.43 26.97 16.50
N ALA A 103 4.64 27.32 16.85
CA ALA A 103 5.82 26.50 16.62
C ALA A 103 6.85 26.69 17.73
N SER A 104 7.59 25.64 18.04
CA SER A 104 8.76 25.67 18.91
C SER A 104 10.02 25.38 18.11
N ILE A 105 11.05 26.18 18.35
CA ILE A 105 12.28 26.15 17.56
C ILE A 105 13.44 25.81 18.47
N ALA A 106 14.27 24.87 18.03
CA ALA A 106 15.53 24.52 18.68
C ALA A 106 16.65 24.49 17.63
N GLY A 107 17.39 25.57 17.52
CA GLY A 107 18.40 25.73 16.47
C GLY A 107 17.75 25.79 15.07
N THR A 108 17.99 24.80 14.25
CA THR A 108 17.39 24.63 12.92
C THR A 108 16.27 23.58 12.88
N GLN A 109 15.90 23.05 14.03
CA GLN A 109 14.72 22.19 14.13
C GLN A 109 13.50 23.00 14.54
N VAL A 110 12.38 22.70 13.94
CA VAL A 110 11.09 23.29 14.27
C VAL A 110 10.06 22.19 14.52
N VAL A 111 9.24 22.42 15.53
CA VAL A 111 8.05 21.60 15.79
C VAL A 111 6.85 22.54 15.75
N PHE A 112 5.92 22.25 14.88
CA PHE A 112 4.69 23.03 14.76
C PHE A 112 3.62 22.48 15.68
N HIS A 113 2.89 23.38 16.33
CA HIS A 113 1.84 22.99 17.27
C HIS A 113 0.44 23.28 16.74
N ALA A 114 0.32 24.08 15.70
CA ALA A 114 -0.96 24.39 15.06
C ALA A 114 -0.92 24.11 13.56
N VAL A 115 -2.02 23.65 13.03
CA VAL A 115 -2.22 23.47 11.59
C VAL A 115 -2.23 24.81 10.86
N GLY A 116 -1.77 24.84 9.64
CA GLY A 116 -1.80 26.05 8.84
C GLY A 116 -0.58 26.23 7.95
N SER A 117 -0.50 27.42 7.39
CA SER A 117 0.61 27.82 6.54
C SER A 117 1.62 28.64 7.32
N TYR A 118 2.85 28.21 7.25
CA TYR A 118 3.96 28.85 7.94
C TYR A 118 5.00 29.32 6.94
N GLN A 119 5.75 30.32 7.33
CA GLN A 119 6.95 30.74 6.61
C GLN A 119 8.14 30.67 7.53
N LEU A 120 9.14 29.92 7.14
CA LEU A 120 10.36 29.74 7.90
C LEU A 120 11.48 30.57 7.28
N ARG A 121 12.33 31.12 8.14
CA ARG A 121 13.47 31.90 7.73
C ARG A 121 14.68 31.56 8.57
N CYS A 122 15.74 31.22 7.92
CA CYS A 122 17.02 31.08 8.57
C CYS A 122 17.59 32.42 8.97
N GLN A 123 18.19 32.50 10.14
CA GLN A 123 18.84 33.68 10.70
C GLN A 123 20.17 33.30 11.34
N VAL A 124 21.16 34.12 11.19
CA VAL A 124 22.41 34.05 11.95
C VAL A 124 22.55 35.38 12.71
N PRO A 125 21.99 35.44 13.93
CA PRO A 125 21.82 36.71 14.65
C PRO A 125 23.12 37.46 14.90
N GLN A 126 24.21 36.76 15.13
CA GLN A 126 25.52 37.34 15.42
C GLN A 126 26.09 38.21 14.27
N PHE A 127 25.60 38.00 13.04
CA PHE A 127 26.00 38.79 11.87
C PHE A 127 24.85 39.58 11.27
N ALA A 128 23.68 39.57 11.91
CA ALA A 128 22.43 40.17 11.43
C ALA A 128 22.00 39.64 10.04
N LEU A 129 22.34 38.41 9.73
CA LEU A 129 21.95 37.74 8.49
C LEU A 129 20.61 37.06 8.66
N GLN A 130 19.76 37.21 7.69
CA GLN A 130 18.51 36.44 7.58
C GLN A 130 18.16 36.17 6.11
N ASP A 131 17.44 35.11 5.88
CA ASP A 131 16.84 34.86 4.56
C ASP A 131 15.67 35.82 4.33
N PRO A 132 15.77 36.76 3.34
CA PRO A 132 14.74 37.77 3.13
C PRO A 132 13.41 37.17 2.61
N ALA A 133 13.48 36.07 1.87
CA ALA A 133 12.31 35.42 1.28
C ALA A 133 11.66 34.44 2.26
N GLY A 134 12.46 33.60 2.93
CA GLY A 134 11.99 32.46 3.71
C GLY A 134 11.39 31.38 2.83
N ALA A 135 11.01 30.28 3.44
CA ALA A 135 10.41 29.14 2.77
C ALA A 135 9.02 28.84 3.36
N PRO A 136 7.98 28.72 2.54
CA PRO A 136 6.65 28.34 3.03
C PRO A 136 6.57 26.84 3.35
N LEU A 137 5.76 26.50 4.36
CA LEU A 137 5.48 25.13 4.76
C LEU A 137 4.01 25.00 5.19
N PHE A 138 3.39 23.92 4.84
CA PHE A 138 2.02 23.59 5.26
C PHE A 138 2.02 22.53 6.34
N VAL A 139 1.29 22.78 7.41
CA VAL A 139 1.20 21.87 8.56
C VAL A 139 -0.22 21.36 8.69
N VAL A 140 -0.34 20.04 8.74
CA VAL A 140 -1.60 19.32 8.98
C VAL A 140 -1.69 18.84 10.43
N PRO A 141 -2.86 18.42 10.94
CA PRO A 141 -2.96 17.88 12.29
C PRO A 141 -1.96 16.77 12.55
N GLY A 142 -1.40 16.77 13.75
CA GLY A 142 -0.56 15.67 14.23
C GLY A 142 -1.34 14.38 14.44
N TRP A 143 -0.69 13.42 15.07
CA TRP A 143 -1.36 12.17 15.46
C TRP A 143 -2.40 12.43 16.54
N PRO A 144 -3.53 11.74 16.52
CA PRO A 144 -4.56 11.92 17.54
C PRO A 144 -4.00 11.57 18.92
N VAL A 145 -4.07 12.52 19.84
CA VAL A 145 -3.72 12.32 21.25
C VAL A 145 -4.93 12.35 22.14
N GLN A 146 -5.93 13.10 21.73
CA GLN A 146 -7.19 13.18 22.41
C GLN A 146 -8.29 12.72 21.46
N VAL A 147 -9.10 11.84 21.96
CA VAL A 147 -10.36 11.42 21.35
C VAL A 147 -11.40 11.49 22.45
N ASP A 148 -12.47 12.18 22.22
CA ASP A 148 -13.55 12.34 23.18
C ASP A 148 -14.88 11.88 22.59
N THR A 149 -15.65 11.20 23.39
CA THR A 149 -16.94 10.65 23.03
C THR A 149 -18.02 11.36 23.80
N GLN A 150 -19.04 11.80 23.15
CA GLN A 150 -20.18 12.42 23.81
C GLN A 150 -21.48 11.74 23.38
N LEU A 151 -22.28 11.33 24.33
CA LEU A 151 -23.67 10.95 24.08
C LEU A 151 -24.48 12.21 23.91
N LEU A 152 -25.20 12.34 22.83
CA LEU A 152 -26.03 13.51 22.54
C LEU A 152 -27.46 13.34 23.05
N TYR A 153 -28.13 12.30 22.61
CA TYR A 153 -29.54 12.03 22.97
C TYR A 153 -29.93 10.60 22.54
N ALA A 154 -31.06 10.12 23.09
CA ALA A 154 -31.73 8.95 22.52
C ALA A 154 -32.48 9.38 21.25
N VAL A 155 -32.32 8.58 20.16
CA VAL A 155 -32.87 8.93 18.83
C VAL A 155 -34.40 9.12 18.87
N SER A 156 -35.10 8.37 19.75
CA SER A 156 -36.55 8.52 19.99
C SER A 156 -36.95 9.88 20.53
N ASP A 157 -36.07 10.51 21.30
CA ASP A 157 -36.38 11.75 22.02
C ASP A 157 -35.95 12.99 21.22
N GLY A 158 -35.08 12.82 20.25
CA GLY A 158 -34.67 13.85 19.30
C GLY A 158 -33.62 14.83 19.84
N PRO A 159 -33.09 15.68 18.97
CA PRO A 159 -32.05 16.64 19.33
C PRO A 159 -32.56 17.72 20.28
N GLY A 160 -31.77 18.00 21.32
CA GLY A 160 -32.08 19.01 22.38
C GLY A 160 -32.56 18.42 23.67
N THR A 161 -32.78 17.12 23.76
CA THR A 161 -33.02 16.43 25.03
C THR A 161 -31.72 16.16 25.76
N PRO A 162 -31.67 16.20 27.10
CA PRO A 162 -30.43 15.86 27.82
C PRO A 162 -30.06 14.39 27.58
N PRO A 163 -28.77 14.07 27.49
CA PRO A 163 -28.32 12.71 27.29
C PRO A 163 -28.78 11.81 28.45
N PRO A 164 -29.38 10.66 28.16
CA PRO A 164 -29.83 9.75 29.19
C PRO A 164 -28.61 9.06 29.86
N SER A 165 -28.68 8.89 31.17
CA SER A 165 -27.72 8.04 31.92
C SER A 165 -28.20 6.59 31.98
N GLU A 166 -29.46 6.35 31.69
CA GLU A 166 -30.07 5.03 31.62
C GLU A 166 -31.04 4.94 30.43
N VAL A 167 -31.00 3.86 29.71
CA VAL A 167 -31.89 3.59 28.57
C VAL A 167 -32.45 2.17 28.62
N ALA A 168 -33.57 1.95 27.96
CA ALA A 168 -34.07 0.60 27.73
C ALA A 168 -33.24 -0.08 26.61
N ALA A 169 -33.04 -1.39 26.69
CA ALA A 169 -32.49 -2.19 25.63
C ALA A 169 -33.29 -1.96 24.33
N GLY A 170 -32.59 -1.81 23.19
CA GLY A 170 -33.18 -1.50 21.90
C GLY A 170 -33.35 0.00 21.63
N THR A 171 -32.98 0.88 22.54
CA THR A 171 -33.04 2.34 22.33
C THR A 171 -31.84 2.78 21.51
N ALA A 172 -32.06 3.38 20.35
CA ALA A 172 -30.99 3.93 19.54
C ALA A 172 -30.42 5.23 20.13
N LEU A 173 -29.12 5.34 20.22
CA LEU A 173 -28.39 6.44 20.86
C LEU A 173 -27.51 7.15 19.84
N GLN A 174 -27.62 8.48 19.81
CA GLN A 174 -26.79 9.32 18.95
C GLN A 174 -25.56 9.84 19.70
N PHE A 175 -24.41 9.63 19.15
CA PHE A 175 -23.14 10.09 19.71
C PHE A 175 -22.50 11.18 18.85
N ALA A 176 -21.58 11.90 19.44
CA ALA A 176 -20.64 12.76 18.75
C ALA A 176 -19.21 12.35 19.12
N CYS A 177 -18.36 12.35 18.17
CA CYS A 177 -16.93 12.07 18.32
C CYS A 177 -16.12 13.32 18.00
N THR A 178 -15.20 13.66 18.85
CA THR A 178 -14.22 14.70 18.59
C THR A 178 -12.82 14.15 18.83
N ALA A 179 -11.91 14.54 17.99
CA ALA A 179 -10.53 14.16 18.16
C ALA A 179 -9.60 15.35 17.88
N ALA A 180 -8.51 15.36 18.58
CA ALA A 180 -7.48 16.38 18.43
C ALA A 180 -6.07 15.79 18.60
N ASP A 181 -5.11 16.43 17.98
CA ASP A 181 -3.70 16.13 18.20
C ASP A 181 -3.20 16.72 19.54
N LEU A 182 -1.92 16.51 19.82
CA LEU A 182 -1.25 16.97 21.05
C LEU A 182 -1.38 18.49 21.28
N TYR A 183 -1.61 19.25 20.22
CA TYR A 183 -1.66 20.70 20.26
C TYR A 183 -3.07 21.26 20.15
N GLY A 184 -4.06 20.38 20.14
CA GLY A 184 -5.47 20.76 20.08
C GLY A 184 -5.97 21.01 18.65
N ASN A 185 -5.22 20.67 17.62
CA ASN A 185 -5.73 20.75 16.25
C ASN A 185 -6.79 19.66 16.02
N PRO A 186 -7.99 20.02 15.53
CA PRO A 186 -9.07 19.05 15.38
C PRO A 186 -8.80 18.07 14.22
N ILE A 187 -9.12 16.81 14.47
CA ILE A 187 -9.09 15.72 13.49
C ILE A 187 -10.55 15.35 13.20
N THR A 188 -10.97 15.56 11.95
CA THR A 188 -12.40 15.45 11.59
C THR A 188 -12.72 14.25 10.69
N GLN A 189 -11.73 13.45 10.30
CA GLN A 189 -11.90 12.30 9.41
C GLN A 189 -11.49 11.00 10.12
N GLY A 190 -12.06 9.90 9.68
CA GLY A 190 -11.71 8.57 10.18
C GLY A 190 -12.20 8.25 11.58
N LEU A 191 -13.18 9.02 12.11
CA LEU A 191 -13.77 8.79 13.42
C LEU A 191 -14.73 7.60 13.38
N GLU A 192 -14.49 6.62 14.22
CA GLU A 192 -15.29 5.41 14.34
C GLU A 192 -15.85 5.26 15.77
N LEU A 193 -16.98 4.64 15.90
CA LEU A 193 -17.62 4.38 17.19
C LEU A 193 -17.51 2.90 17.55
N GLY A 194 -17.00 2.61 18.75
CA GLY A 194 -16.94 1.27 19.31
C GLY A 194 -17.71 1.17 20.64
N SER A 195 -18.03 -0.03 21.05
CA SER A 195 -18.70 -0.27 22.34
C SER A 195 -18.12 -1.48 23.07
N GLU A 196 -18.11 -1.42 24.41
CA GLU A 196 -17.74 -2.52 25.29
C GLU A 196 -18.79 -2.68 26.39
N PRO A 197 -19.43 -3.84 26.50
CA PRO A 197 -19.29 -4.98 25.59
C PRO A 197 -19.78 -4.66 24.16
N ALA A 198 -19.19 -5.36 23.19
CA ALA A 198 -19.63 -5.24 21.81
C ALA A 198 -21.11 -5.62 21.69
N GLN A 199 -21.87 -4.79 21.02
CA GLN A 199 -23.29 -5.06 20.82
C GLN A 199 -23.48 -6.00 19.61
N PRO A 200 -24.54 -6.82 19.60
CA PRO A 200 -24.84 -7.74 18.49
C PRO A 200 -24.98 -7.04 17.13
N GLN A 201 -25.40 -5.79 17.15
CA GLN A 201 -25.42 -4.93 15.96
C GLN A 201 -24.30 -3.89 16.08
N PRO A 202 -23.41 -3.81 15.10
CA PRO A 202 -22.39 -2.76 15.08
C PRO A 202 -23.03 -1.38 14.94
N PRO A 203 -22.36 -0.33 15.40
CA PRO A 203 -22.84 1.04 15.22
C PRO A 203 -23.08 1.37 13.74
N ALA A 204 -24.16 2.07 13.45
CA ALA A 204 -24.45 2.63 12.14
C ALA A 204 -23.95 4.09 12.10
N GLY A 205 -22.70 4.28 11.72
CA GLY A 205 -22.04 5.57 11.87
C GLY A 205 -21.86 5.93 13.35
N LEU A 206 -22.44 7.01 13.78
CA LEU A 206 -22.43 7.46 15.19
C LEU A 206 -23.72 7.14 15.96
N VAL A 207 -24.50 6.17 15.48
CA VAL A 207 -25.68 5.66 16.16
C VAL A 207 -25.43 4.24 16.66
N LEU A 208 -25.63 4.00 17.95
CA LEU A 208 -25.53 2.68 18.57
C LEU A 208 -26.88 2.30 19.18
N THR A 209 -27.30 1.05 18.97
CA THR A 209 -28.52 0.50 19.55
C THR A 209 -28.17 -0.66 20.50
N PRO A 210 -27.95 -0.40 21.80
CA PRO A 210 -27.62 -1.46 22.75
C PRO A 210 -28.82 -2.34 23.05
N THR A 211 -28.58 -3.66 23.08
CA THR A 211 -29.65 -4.65 23.38
C THR A 211 -29.36 -5.49 24.62
N ILE A 212 -28.18 -5.37 25.22
CA ILE A 212 -27.77 -6.11 26.42
C ILE A 212 -27.88 -5.19 27.63
N ALA A 213 -28.67 -5.57 28.63
CA ALA A 213 -28.83 -4.81 29.87
C ALA A 213 -27.56 -4.89 30.73
N GLY A 214 -27.19 -3.78 31.33
CA GLY A 214 -25.97 -3.64 32.12
C GLY A 214 -25.22 -2.35 31.83
N ALA A 215 -24.03 -2.26 32.36
CA ALA A 215 -23.15 -1.16 32.06
C ALA A 215 -22.64 -1.29 30.62
N LEU A 216 -22.68 -0.19 29.91
CA LEU A 216 -22.17 -0.06 28.53
C LEU A 216 -21.22 1.10 28.46
N ALA A 217 -20.03 0.84 27.99
CA ALA A 217 -19.06 1.86 27.69
C ALA A 217 -18.97 2.05 26.17
N VAL A 218 -19.05 3.29 25.72
CA VAL A 218 -18.97 3.63 24.29
C VAL A 218 -17.85 4.62 24.08
N ALA A 219 -16.99 4.33 23.14
CA ALA A 219 -15.83 5.15 22.86
C ALA A 219 -15.61 5.33 21.36
N CYS A 220 -15.23 6.52 20.99
CA CYS A 220 -14.77 6.86 19.65
C CYS A 220 -13.30 6.48 19.48
N ALA A 221 -12.95 6.16 18.25
CA ALA A 221 -11.58 5.88 17.84
C ALA A 221 -11.24 6.55 16.51
N VAL A 222 -9.98 6.86 16.33
CA VAL A 222 -9.44 7.37 15.08
C VAL A 222 -7.96 7.02 14.96
N GLU A 223 -7.55 6.50 13.82
CA GLU A 223 -6.15 6.13 13.53
C GLU A 223 -5.48 5.28 14.64
N GLY A 224 -6.24 4.32 15.19
CA GLY A 224 -5.76 3.45 16.27
C GLY A 224 -5.74 4.09 17.66
N LYS A 225 -6.15 5.34 17.81
CA LYS A 225 -6.35 6.02 19.09
C LYS A 225 -7.80 5.94 19.49
N GLN A 226 -8.03 5.49 20.69
CA GLN A 226 -9.37 5.39 21.29
C GLN A 226 -9.51 6.36 22.45
N ASP A 227 -10.70 6.85 22.65
CA ASP A 227 -11.09 7.60 23.85
C ASP A 227 -10.82 6.76 25.11
N LYS A 228 -10.10 7.34 26.07
CA LYS A 228 -9.78 6.69 27.36
C LYS A 228 -10.86 6.88 28.42
N THR A 229 -11.78 7.76 28.13
CA THR A 229 -12.90 8.12 29.01
C THR A 229 -14.22 7.80 28.30
N PRO A 230 -14.50 6.50 28.08
CA PRO A 230 -15.72 6.11 27.38
C PRO A 230 -16.96 6.68 28.05
N VAL A 231 -17.96 6.93 27.28
CA VAL A 231 -19.28 7.28 27.83
C VAL A 231 -19.89 6.04 28.47
N GLU A 232 -20.05 6.08 29.76
CA GLU A 232 -20.68 5.01 30.51
C GLU A 232 -22.18 5.31 30.70
N LEU A 233 -22.98 4.32 30.39
CA LEU A 233 -24.43 4.38 30.64
C LEU A 233 -24.95 3.04 31.10
N SER A 234 -26.08 3.06 31.72
CA SER A 234 -26.79 1.86 32.14
C SER A 234 -27.86 1.50 31.09
N VAL A 235 -27.82 0.27 30.63
CA VAL A 235 -28.90 -0.28 29.81
C VAL A 235 -29.77 -1.12 30.71
N ARG A 236 -31.01 -0.64 30.98
CA ARG A 236 -31.99 -1.45 31.70
C ARG A 236 -32.74 -2.39 30.76
N ALA A 237 -33.27 -3.44 31.31
CA ALA A 237 -34.17 -4.29 30.55
C ALA A 237 -35.33 -3.46 29.97
N ASP A 238 -35.70 -3.82 28.74
CA ASP A 238 -36.94 -3.30 28.13
C ASP A 238 -38.20 -3.96 28.75
N VAL A 239 -39.33 -3.65 28.20
CA VAL A 239 -40.58 -4.29 28.63
C VAL A 239 -40.49 -5.82 28.51
N PRO A 240 -41.03 -6.56 29.50
CA PRO A 240 -40.91 -8.02 29.46
C PRO A 240 -41.61 -8.60 28.22
N ARG A 241 -40.92 -9.54 27.57
CA ARG A 241 -41.42 -10.28 26.39
C ARG A 241 -41.37 -11.78 26.59
N HIS A 242 -40.48 -12.24 27.47
CA HIS A 242 -40.29 -13.67 27.76
C HIS A 242 -40.52 -13.92 29.23
N LEU A 243 -41.35 -14.88 29.56
CA LEU A 243 -41.55 -15.32 30.90
C LEU A 243 -41.05 -16.74 31.07
N HIS A 244 -40.03 -16.92 31.89
CA HIS A 244 -39.38 -18.20 32.15
C HIS A 244 -39.87 -18.77 33.49
N THR A 245 -40.14 -20.04 33.46
CA THR A 245 -40.52 -20.82 34.62
C THR A 245 -39.35 -21.65 35.09
N GLN A 246 -39.06 -21.66 36.39
CA GLN A 246 -38.00 -22.44 37.01
C GLN A 246 -38.56 -23.30 38.13
N LEU A 247 -38.05 -24.51 38.27
CA LEU A 247 -38.40 -25.46 39.31
C LEU A 247 -37.14 -25.87 40.07
N GLU A 248 -37.19 -25.84 41.41
CA GLU A 248 -36.08 -26.24 42.25
C GLU A 248 -36.52 -27.14 43.37
N PRO A 249 -35.99 -28.36 43.43
CA PRO A 249 -35.23 -29.07 42.44
C PRO A 249 -36.11 -29.44 41.23
N PRO A 250 -35.58 -29.49 39.99
CA PRO A 250 -36.35 -29.90 38.80
C PRO A 250 -36.70 -31.38 38.78
N GLN A 251 -36.04 -32.22 39.65
CA GLN A 251 -36.24 -33.64 39.80
C GLN A 251 -36.68 -33.98 41.18
N ILE A 252 -37.78 -34.67 41.28
CA ILE A 252 -38.36 -35.15 42.54
C ILE A 252 -38.72 -36.64 42.41
N SER A 253 -38.76 -37.31 43.52
CA SER A 253 -39.43 -38.59 43.60
C SER A 253 -40.93 -38.35 43.57
N ALA A 254 -41.66 -39.31 42.99
CA ALA A 254 -43.15 -39.25 42.94
C ALA A 254 -43.75 -38.94 44.31
N GLY A 255 -44.58 -37.90 44.38
CA GLY A 255 -45.18 -37.44 45.61
C GLY A 255 -44.43 -36.38 46.38
N ASN A 256 -43.14 -36.08 46.01
CA ASN A 256 -42.42 -35.02 46.60
C ASN A 256 -42.75 -33.67 45.93
N ALA A 257 -42.23 -32.56 46.47
CA ALA A 257 -42.53 -31.25 45.99
C ALA A 257 -41.28 -30.54 45.43
N SER A 258 -41.49 -29.76 44.39
CA SER A 258 -40.49 -28.87 43.81
C SER A 258 -40.93 -27.39 44.00
N GLN A 259 -40.05 -26.51 44.43
CA GLN A 259 -40.31 -25.08 44.54
C GLN A 259 -40.33 -24.45 43.14
N LEU A 260 -41.33 -23.63 42.87
CA LEU A 260 -41.56 -22.96 41.59
C LEU A 260 -41.12 -21.48 41.67
N THR A 261 -40.37 -21.02 40.69
CA THR A 261 -40.01 -19.62 40.52
C THR A 261 -40.29 -19.15 39.08
N CYS A 262 -40.86 -17.95 38.94
CA CYS A 262 -41.09 -17.33 37.63
C CYS A 262 -40.12 -16.19 37.35
N VAL A 263 -39.53 -16.17 36.14
CA VAL A 263 -38.56 -15.14 35.74
C VAL A 263 -38.99 -14.50 34.42
N ALA A 264 -39.16 -13.19 34.47
CA ALA A 264 -39.50 -12.41 33.30
C ALA A 264 -38.22 -11.87 32.61
N LYS A 265 -38.22 -11.89 31.28
CA LYS A 265 -37.15 -11.33 30.46
C LYS A 265 -37.72 -10.43 29.37
N ASP A 266 -36.98 -9.44 28.94
CA ASP A 266 -37.33 -8.60 27.79
C ASP A 266 -37.09 -9.33 26.44
N ALA A 267 -37.33 -8.62 25.34
CA ALA A 267 -37.15 -9.14 23.98
C ALA A 267 -35.70 -9.49 23.65
N TYR A 268 -34.74 -8.97 24.40
CA TYR A 268 -33.32 -9.15 24.24
C TYR A 268 -32.72 -10.18 25.21
N GLY A 269 -33.56 -10.70 26.13
CA GLY A 269 -33.15 -11.70 27.11
C GLY A 269 -32.70 -11.18 28.46
N ASN A 270 -32.77 -9.87 28.68
CA ASN A 270 -32.47 -9.24 29.99
C ASN A 270 -33.55 -9.52 31.03
N LEU A 271 -33.13 -9.66 32.30
CA LEU A 271 -34.06 -9.92 33.40
C LEU A 271 -34.91 -8.69 33.74
N VAL A 272 -36.20 -8.92 33.94
CA VAL A 272 -37.18 -7.93 34.44
C VAL A 272 -37.70 -8.37 35.81
N ASN A 273 -37.39 -7.60 36.85
CA ASN A 273 -37.77 -7.94 38.22
C ASN A 273 -39.20 -7.53 38.50
N ASP A 274 -39.81 -8.12 39.57
CA ASP A 274 -41.12 -7.75 40.15
C ASP A 274 -42.30 -7.85 39.16
N PHE A 275 -42.29 -8.85 38.29
CA PHE A 275 -43.37 -9.08 37.34
C PHE A 275 -44.46 -10.02 37.89
N PRO A 276 -45.75 -9.65 37.95
CA PRO A 276 -46.84 -10.48 38.47
C PRO A 276 -47.22 -11.61 37.52
N PHE A 277 -47.41 -12.82 38.04
CA PHE A 277 -47.69 -14.02 37.26
C PHE A 277 -48.76 -14.91 37.87
N SER A 278 -49.40 -15.69 37.02
CA SER A 278 -50.27 -16.86 37.39
C SER A 278 -49.64 -18.15 36.80
N LEU A 279 -50.26 -19.29 37.01
CA LEU A 279 -49.70 -20.59 36.60
C LEU A 279 -50.62 -21.31 35.61
N ASP A 280 -50.02 -21.74 34.52
CA ASP A 280 -50.55 -22.75 33.59
C ASP A 280 -49.83 -24.09 33.81
N LEU A 281 -50.58 -25.08 34.28
CA LEU A 281 -50.05 -26.37 34.73
C LEU A 281 -50.47 -27.52 33.83
N ALA A 282 -49.53 -28.42 33.56
CA ALA A 282 -49.86 -29.72 32.95
C ALA A 282 -50.82 -30.51 33.88
N ALA A 283 -51.72 -31.28 33.27
CA ALA A 283 -52.76 -31.98 34.02
C ALA A 283 -52.22 -32.98 35.08
N ALA A 284 -50.94 -33.36 35.00
CA ALA A 284 -50.31 -34.29 35.93
C ALA A 284 -49.64 -33.57 37.12
N VAL A 285 -49.62 -32.28 37.14
CA VAL A 285 -48.97 -31.47 38.19
C VAL A 285 -50.02 -30.76 39.04
N THR A 286 -49.84 -30.87 40.32
CA THR A 286 -50.66 -30.12 41.29
C THR A 286 -49.75 -29.14 42.01
N VAL A 287 -50.20 -27.89 42.19
CA VAL A 287 -49.45 -26.88 42.92
C VAL A 287 -50.20 -26.47 44.18
N LYS A 288 -49.54 -26.53 45.34
CA LYS A 288 -50.00 -25.98 46.60
C LYS A 288 -49.04 -24.91 47.09
N GLY A 289 -49.47 -23.67 47.09
CA GLY A 289 -48.56 -22.53 47.30
C GLY A 289 -47.57 -22.40 46.15
N LEU A 290 -46.28 -22.40 46.43
CA LEU A 290 -45.19 -22.40 45.42
C LEU A 290 -44.55 -23.77 45.25
N TYR A 291 -45.27 -24.84 45.62
CA TYR A 291 -44.74 -26.22 45.52
C TYR A 291 -45.53 -27.02 44.50
N ALA A 292 -44.88 -27.49 43.49
CA ALA A 292 -45.40 -28.37 42.46
C ALA A 292 -45.14 -29.85 42.83
N THR A 293 -46.17 -30.67 42.76
CA THR A 293 -46.07 -32.11 43.04
C THR A 293 -46.67 -32.92 41.91
N SER A 294 -46.15 -34.13 41.70
CA SER A 294 -46.73 -35.09 40.78
C SER A 294 -46.40 -36.50 41.22
N THR A 295 -47.35 -37.41 41.00
CA THR A 295 -47.11 -38.83 41.21
C THR A 295 -46.61 -39.56 39.97
N LYS A 296 -46.47 -38.89 38.84
CA LYS A 296 -46.09 -39.45 37.57
C LYS A 296 -44.67 -38.99 37.22
N ALA A 297 -43.74 -39.95 37.09
CA ALA A 297 -42.40 -39.66 36.65
C ALA A 297 -42.45 -39.14 35.23
N GLY A 298 -41.48 -38.28 34.91
CA GLY A 298 -41.39 -37.63 33.63
C GLY A 298 -41.34 -36.14 33.74
N LYS A 299 -41.25 -35.48 32.60
CA LYS A 299 -41.16 -33.99 32.55
C LYS A 299 -42.54 -33.40 32.34
N HIS A 300 -43.03 -32.74 33.37
CA HIS A 300 -44.32 -32.07 33.36
C HIS A 300 -44.16 -30.59 33.13
N LYS A 301 -44.89 -30.02 32.18
CA LYS A 301 -44.88 -28.61 31.88
C LYS A 301 -45.53 -27.85 33.08
N VAL A 302 -44.76 -26.92 33.61
CA VAL A 302 -45.22 -25.89 34.53
C VAL A 302 -44.86 -24.57 33.89
N GLN A 303 -45.83 -23.69 33.74
CA GLN A 303 -45.60 -22.44 33.01
C GLN A 303 -46.14 -21.26 33.77
N CYS A 304 -45.28 -20.31 34.02
CA CYS A 304 -45.66 -19.01 34.49
C CYS A 304 -46.22 -18.20 33.33
N VAL A 305 -47.34 -17.51 33.59
CA VAL A 305 -48.04 -16.67 32.60
C VAL A 305 -48.35 -15.30 33.24
N PRO A 306 -48.45 -14.24 32.46
CA PRO A 306 -48.75 -12.93 32.98
C PRO A 306 -50.18 -12.87 33.60
N GLU A 307 -50.31 -12.21 34.74
CA GLU A 307 -51.60 -12.17 35.46
C GLU A 307 -52.59 -11.20 34.83
N THR A 308 -52.14 -10.08 34.29
CA THR A 308 -52.98 -8.96 33.89
C THR A 308 -52.82 -8.48 32.44
N LEU A 309 -51.93 -9.06 31.66
CA LEU A 309 -51.63 -8.67 30.29
C LEU A 309 -51.98 -9.75 29.27
N ALA A 310 -52.24 -9.34 28.02
CA ALA A 310 -52.50 -10.26 26.91
C ALA A 310 -51.32 -11.21 26.69
N TRP A 311 -51.55 -12.51 26.75
CA TRP A 311 -50.54 -13.58 26.61
C TRP A 311 -49.80 -13.50 25.29
N GLU A 312 -50.44 -13.00 24.25
CA GLU A 312 -49.94 -12.91 22.88
C GLU A 312 -48.73 -11.96 22.77
N LEU A 313 -48.50 -11.11 23.75
CA LEU A 313 -47.36 -10.19 23.81
C LEU A 313 -46.11 -10.82 24.42
N PHE A 314 -46.20 -12.05 24.96
CA PHE A 314 -45.10 -12.73 25.65
C PHE A 314 -44.68 -14.02 24.96
N THR A 315 -43.39 -14.29 24.92
CA THR A 315 -42.82 -15.60 24.66
C THR A 315 -42.68 -16.33 26.00
N LEU A 316 -43.47 -17.37 26.18
CA LEU A 316 -43.52 -18.10 27.44
C LEU A 316 -42.56 -19.33 27.35
N HIS A 317 -41.69 -19.46 28.34
CA HIS A 317 -40.75 -20.57 28.46
C HIS A 317 -41.15 -21.46 29.64
N PRO A 318 -41.79 -22.62 29.35
CA PRO A 318 -42.20 -23.51 30.42
C PRO A 318 -41.01 -24.25 31.03
N ALA A 319 -41.11 -24.60 32.29
CA ALA A 319 -40.24 -25.56 32.96
C ALA A 319 -40.83 -26.96 32.93
N LEU A 320 -39.97 -27.96 33.14
CA LEU A 320 -40.33 -29.35 33.21
C LEU A 320 -40.04 -29.88 34.62
N LEU A 321 -41.06 -30.38 35.29
CA LEU A 321 -40.92 -31.07 36.57
C LEU A 321 -40.54 -32.55 36.27
N ASP A 322 -39.35 -32.98 36.71
CA ASP A 322 -38.87 -34.35 36.56
C ASP A 322 -39.16 -35.20 37.80
N VAL A 323 -39.92 -36.25 37.63
CA VAL A 323 -40.39 -37.08 38.77
C VAL A 323 -39.77 -38.47 38.69
N GLN A 324 -39.12 -38.90 39.76
CA GLN A 324 -38.47 -40.20 39.88
C GLN A 324 -39.48 -41.37 40.09
N PRO A 325 -39.18 -42.52 39.58
CA PRO A 325 -40.07 -43.66 39.57
C PRO A 325 -40.12 -44.43 40.89
N ALA A 326 -41.13 -45.32 41.07
CA ALA A 326 -41.29 -46.22 42.20
C ALA A 326 -40.71 -47.64 41.92
N GLU A 327 -41.15 -48.36 40.91
CA GLU A 327 -40.66 -49.72 40.57
C GLU A 327 -40.46 -49.91 39.05
N PRO A 328 -39.59 -50.83 38.62
CA PRO A 328 -39.20 -51.03 37.20
C PRO A 328 -40.33 -51.50 36.30
N ALA A 329 -40.62 -50.77 35.23
CA ALA A 329 -41.52 -51.19 34.15
C ALA A 329 -41.04 -50.68 32.76
N GLN A 330 -40.10 -49.68 32.70
CA GLN A 330 -39.53 -49.13 31.45
C GLN A 330 -38.03 -48.93 31.54
N LEU A 331 -37.31 -48.95 30.41
CA LEU A 331 -35.88 -48.67 30.30
C LEU A 331 -35.63 -47.41 29.44
N THR A 332 -34.89 -46.46 30.00
CA THR A 332 -34.35 -45.34 29.26
C THR A 332 -32.84 -45.28 29.40
N ILE A 333 -32.15 -44.83 28.35
CA ILE A 333 -30.68 -44.78 28.26
C ILE A 333 -30.23 -43.33 28.08
N GLN A 334 -29.21 -42.96 28.82
CA GLN A 334 -28.53 -41.66 28.68
C GLN A 334 -27.03 -41.81 28.56
N ALA A 335 -26.44 -41.21 27.55
CA ALA A 335 -24.99 -41.17 27.37
C ALA A 335 -24.34 -40.06 28.26
N VAL A 336 -23.17 -40.35 28.82
CA VAL A 336 -22.38 -39.46 29.70
C VAL A 336 -20.92 -39.43 29.21
N PRO A 337 -20.39 -38.22 28.92
CA PRO A 337 -21.07 -36.96 28.90
C PRO A 337 -22.14 -36.89 27.81
N ALA A 338 -23.24 -36.21 28.10
CA ALA A 338 -24.28 -35.99 27.09
C ALA A 338 -23.76 -35.02 26.03
N LYS A 339 -23.36 -35.61 24.90
CA LYS A 339 -22.94 -34.85 23.73
C LYS A 339 -23.80 -35.26 22.54
N GLN A 340 -24.00 -34.38 21.60
CA GLN A 340 -24.61 -34.73 20.33
C GLN A 340 -23.62 -35.55 19.48
N VAL A 341 -22.32 -35.22 19.63
CA VAL A 341 -21.23 -35.86 18.88
C VAL A 341 -20.05 -36.10 19.80
N TYR A 342 -19.43 -37.23 19.68
CA TYR A 342 -18.24 -37.68 20.39
C TYR A 342 -17.04 -37.76 19.46
N LYS A 343 -15.85 -37.68 20.01
CA LYS A 343 -14.60 -37.80 19.24
C LYS A 343 -14.19 -39.29 19.14
N GLN A 344 -13.38 -39.60 18.14
CA GLN A 344 -12.70 -40.89 18.09
C GLN A 344 -11.87 -41.08 19.37
N GLU A 345 -11.77 -42.35 19.80
CA GLU A 345 -11.07 -42.75 21.04
C GLU A 345 -11.70 -42.22 22.34
N GLU A 346 -12.80 -41.48 22.28
CA GLU A 346 -13.53 -40.99 23.44
C GLU A 346 -14.28 -42.15 24.13
N LYS A 347 -14.24 -42.12 25.46
CA LYS A 347 -14.97 -43.08 26.30
C LYS A 347 -16.36 -42.54 26.59
N VAL A 348 -17.38 -43.22 26.17
CA VAL A 348 -18.76 -42.80 26.43
C VAL A 348 -19.38 -43.79 27.41
N GLN A 349 -19.84 -43.25 28.53
CA GLN A 349 -20.56 -44.04 29.54
C GLN A 349 -22.05 -43.88 29.34
N PHE A 350 -22.79 -45.00 29.38
CA PHE A 350 -24.24 -44.99 29.24
C PHE A 350 -24.90 -45.23 30.59
N LEU A 351 -25.64 -44.28 31.02
CA LEU A 351 -26.51 -44.39 32.22
C LEU A 351 -27.85 -44.90 31.75
N SER A 352 -28.24 -46.08 32.24
CA SER A 352 -29.54 -46.67 31.99
C SER A 352 -30.52 -46.25 33.07
N ALA A 353 -31.74 -45.92 32.67
CA ALA A 353 -32.80 -45.65 33.59
C ALA A 353 -34.01 -46.53 33.32
N VAL A 354 -34.34 -47.34 34.27
CA VAL A 354 -35.48 -48.28 34.24
C VAL A 354 -36.64 -47.62 35.00
N ARG A 355 -37.86 -47.69 34.45
CA ARG A 355 -39.04 -47.06 35.01
C ARG A 355 -40.05 -48.08 35.53
N ASP A 356 -40.91 -47.59 36.41
CA ASP A 356 -42.01 -48.38 36.99
C ASP A 356 -43.31 -48.42 36.14
N ALA A 357 -44.35 -49.08 36.63
CA ALA A 357 -45.66 -49.20 35.97
C ALA A 357 -46.43 -47.87 35.91
N TYR A 358 -45.95 -46.85 36.66
CA TYR A 358 -46.46 -45.47 36.63
C TYR A 358 -45.63 -44.53 35.75
N ASP A 359 -44.71 -45.13 35.02
CA ASP A 359 -43.76 -44.46 34.13
C ASP A 359 -42.63 -43.73 34.87
N ASN A 360 -42.27 -44.18 36.07
CA ASN A 360 -41.17 -43.57 36.85
C ASN A 360 -39.84 -44.33 36.71
N LEU A 361 -38.73 -43.64 36.73
CA LEU A 361 -37.39 -44.16 36.56
C LEU A 361 -36.84 -44.85 37.82
N ILE A 362 -36.13 -45.96 37.63
CA ILE A 362 -35.51 -46.72 38.73
C ILE A 362 -33.99 -46.79 38.57
N PRO A 363 -33.21 -46.17 39.49
CA PRO A 363 -31.79 -45.95 39.29
C PRO A 363 -30.89 -47.20 39.34
N GLU A 364 -31.30 -48.24 40.01
CA GLU A 364 -30.40 -49.39 40.33
C GLU A 364 -30.60 -50.65 39.46
N ALA A 365 -31.43 -50.56 38.40
CA ALA A 365 -31.69 -51.70 37.54
C ALA A 365 -30.46 -51.96 36.65
N LYS A 366 -29.96 -53.17 36.68
CA LYS A 366 -28.85 -53.63 35.79
C LYS A 366 -29.32 -53.74 34.36
N VAL A 367 -28.50 -53.27 33.43
CA VAL A 367 -28.81 -53.22 32.00
C VAL A 367 -27.60 -53.73 31.20
N ASP A 368 -27.83 -54.71 30.33
CA ASP A 368 -26.80 -55.24 29.41
C ASP A 368 -26.69 -54.35 28.20
N LEU A 369 -25.44 -54.00 27.84
CA LEU A 369 -25.07 -53.17 26.71
C LEU A 369 -24.52 -54.01 25.57
N SER A 370 -25.03 -53.83 24.35
CA SER A 370 -24.46 -54.38 23.12
C SER A 370 -24.51 -53.35 22.01
N VAL A 371 -23.59 -53.44 21.04
CA VAL A 371 -23.58 -52.61 19.84
C VAL A 371 -24.19 -53.38 18.68
N VAL A 372 -25.26 -52.87 18.13
CA VAL A 372 -26.03 -53.53 17.07
C VAL A 372 -25.44 -53.27 15.69
N SER A 373 -25.01 -52.01 15.45
CA SER A 373 -24.37 -51.58 14.21
C SER A 373 -23.52 -50.33 14.43
N PRO A 374 -22.45 -50.14 13.69
CA PRO A 374 -21.77 -51.12 12.82
C PRO A 374 -21.06 -52.20 13.63
N ALA A 375 -20.73 -53.34 12.99
CA ALA A 375 -20.10 -54.49 13.65
C ALA A 375 -18.63 -54.31 14.03
N LYS A 376 -18.02 -53.19 13.65
CA LYS A 376 -16.60 -52.86 13.86
C LYS A 376 -16.46 -51.37 14.28
N GLY A 377 -15.30 -51.01 14.76
CA GLY A 377 -14.98 -49.61 15.08
C GLY A 377 -15.28 -49.21 16.52
N TYR A 378 -15.51 -50.15 17.42
CA TYR A 378 -15.75 -49.89 18.83
C TYR A 378 -15.10 -50.96 19.73
N LYS A 379 -14.93 -50.63 21.00
CA LYS A 379 -14.52 -51.54 22.06
C LYS A 379 -15.35 -51.27 23.32
N ILE A 380 -16.10 -52.30 23.77
CA ILE A 380 -16.80 -52.24 25.06
C ILE A 380 -15.74 -52.44 26.15
N LEU A 381 -15.60 -51.43 27.03
CA LEU A 381 -14.60 -51.41 28.12
C LEU A 381 -15.16 -52.04 29.40
N ASP A 382 -16.43 -51.79 29.70
CA ASP A 382 -17.18 -52.33 30.84
C ASP A 382 -18.69 -52.34 30.54
N GLU A 383 -19.52 -52.72 31.51
CA GLU A 383 -20.98 -52.84 31.37
C GLU A 383 -21.69 -51.53 30.92
N LYS A 384 -21.05 -50.39 31.01
CA LYS A 384 -21.63 -49.05 30.76
C LYS A 384 -20.78 -48.15 29.85
N THR A 385 -19.58 -48.60 29.48
CA THR A 385 -18.60 -47.71 28.80
C THR A 385 -18.18 -48.34 27.48
N VAL A 386 -18.31 -47.58 26.41
CA VAL A 386 -17.86 -47.95 25.08
C VAL A 386 -16.85 -46.88 24.60
N ARG A 387 -15.79 -47.36 23.95
CA ARG A 387 -14.83 -46.53 23.21
C ARG A 387 -15.02 -46.75 21.72
N PHE A 388 -15.16 -45.64 20.96
CA PHE A 388 -15.39 -45.65 19.52
C PHE A 388 -14.12 -45.24 18.80
N ALA A 389 -13.65 -46.11 17.87
CA ALA A 389 -12.40 -45.91 17.15
C ALA A 389 -12.57 -45.38 15.71
N LEU A 390 -13.75 -45.42 15.17
CA LEU A 390 -14.06 -44.97 13.82
C LEU A 390 -15.26 -44.04 13.82
N ASP A 391 -15.28 -43.10 12.86
CA ASP A 391 -16.43 -42.24 12.65
C ASP A 391 -17.68 -43.02 12.21
N GLY A 392 -18.84 -42.49 12.55
CA GLY A 392 -20.13 -43.06 12.15
C GLY A 392 -21.19 -42.98 13.22
N THR A 393 -22.40 -43.39 12.86
CA THR A 393 -23.52 -43.49 13.78
C THR A 393 -23.60 -44.92 14.31
N TYR A 394 -23.39 -45.07 15.60
CA TYR A 394 -23.43 -46.34 16.30
C TYR A 394 -24.79 -46.52 16.97
N LYS A 395 -25.45 -47.66 16.70
CA LYS A 395 -26.69 -48.09 17.38
C LYS A 395 -26.36 -49.08 18.46
N LEU A 396 -26.74 -48.75 19.69
CA LEU A 396 -26.53 -49.58 20.86
C LEU A 396 -27.87 -50.12 21.36
N ALA A 397 -27.90 -51.34 21.78
CA ALA A 397 -29.07 -51.97 22.43
C ALA A 397 -28.77 -52.23 23.90
N PHE A 398 -29.72 -51.89 24.74
CA PHE A 398 -29.69 -52.06 26.17
C PHE A 398 -30.87 -52.95 26.60
N VAL A 399 -30.62 -53.97 27.41
CA VAL A 399 -31.59 -54.94 27.85
C VAL A 399 -31.58 -55.00 29.36
N VAL A 400 -32.74 -54.85 30.02
CA VAL A 400 -32.83 -54.96 31.48
C VAL A 400 -32.65 -56.39 31.89
N GLN A 401 -31.64 -56.72 32.69
CA GLN A 401 -31.32 -58.13 33.07
C GLN A 401 -32.47 -58.86 33.75
N ILE A 402 -33.17 -58.17 34.67
CA ILE A 402 -34.29 -58.72 35.43
C ILE A 402 -35.60 -58.72 34.60
N ALA A 403 -35.64 -58.02 33.48
CA ALA A 403 -36.84 -58.01 32.60
C ALA A 403 -36.35 -57.96 31.12
N PRO A 404 -35.92 -59.07 30.52
CA PRO A 404 -35.29 -59.06 29.17
C PRO A 404 -36.26 -58.65 28.03
N SER A 405 -37.55 -58.59 28.31
CA SER A 405 -38.54 -58.01 27.38
C SER A 405 -38.44 -56.49 27.27
N ILE A 406 -37.82 -55.79 28.25
CA ILE A 406 -37.65 -54.35 28.27
C ILE A 406 -36.31 -54.00 27.63
N LYS A 407 -36.35 -53.42 26.44
CA LYS A 407 -35.22 -53.06 25.64
C LYS A 407 -35.25 -51.57 25.33
N ALA A 408 -34.05 -50.92 25.25
CA ALA A 408 -33.89 -49.56 24.76
C ALA A 408 -32.77 -49.50 23.72
N GLU A 409 -32.92 -48.72 22.71
CA GLU A 409 -31.86 -48.41 21.75
C GLU A 409 -31.34 -46.95 21.93
N HIS A 410 -30.07 -46.78 21.72
CA HIS A 410 -29.43 -45.46 21.75
C HIS A 410 -28.48 -45.28 20.57
N SER A 411 -28.54 -44.12 19.92
CA SER A 411 -27.62 -43.78 18.84
C SER A 411 -26.55 -42.85 19.31
N VAL A 412 -25.30 -43.11 18.93
CA VAL A 412 -24.11 -42.32 19.22
C VAL A 412 -23.47 -41.92 17.90
N VAL A 413 -23.32 -40.64 17.70
CA VAL A 413 -22.56 -40.10 16.56
C VAL A 413 -21.14 -39.89 17.04
N VAL A 414 -20.18 -40.46 16.35
CA VAL A 414 -18.74 -40.31 16.59
C VAL A 414 -18.13 -39.63 15.40
N ASP A 415 -17.44 -38.54 15.65
CA ASP A 415 -16.84 -37.73 14.62
C ASP A 415 -15.49 -37.19 15.08
N GLY A 416 -14.43 -37.63 14.43
CA GLY A 416 -13.05 -37.13 14.59
C GLY A 416 -12.48 -36.57 13.29
N THR A 417 -13.30 -36.55 12.23
CA THR A 417 -12.87 -36.08 10.91
C THR A 417 -13.22 -34.61 10.77
N PRO A 418 -12.24 -33.71 10.43
CA PRO A 418 -12.55 -32.34 10.20
C PRO A 418 -13.55 -32.12 9.07
N PRO A 419 -14.42 -31.10 9.15
CA PRO A 419 -15.37 -30.81 8.09
C PRO A 419 -14.66 -30.40 6.81
N LEU A 420 -15.25 -30.69 5.66
CA LEU A 420 -14.82 -30.15 4.37
C LEU A 420 -15.12 -28.64 4.33
N LEU A 421 -14.15 -27.86 3.87
CA LEU A 421 -14.32 -26.43 3.64
C LEU A 421 -13.53 -26.01 2.41
N THR A 422 -14.19 -25.31 1.48
CA THR A 422 -13.56 -24.73 0.30
C THR A 422 -13.96 -23.27 0.14
N ILE A 423 -13.09 -22.51 -0.50
CA ILE A 423 -13.42 -21.23 -1.11
C ILE A 423 -13.33 -21.43 -2.62
N ASP A 424 -14.47 -21.39 -3.30
CA ASP A 424 -14.57 -21.65 -4.74
C ASP A 424 -14.51 -20.36 -5.56
N TYR A 425 -14.94 -19.25 -4.94
CA TYR A 425 -14.85 -17.91 -5.55
C TYR A 425 -14.46 -16.86 -4.49
N PRO A 426 -13.50 -15.99 -4.75
CA PRO A 426 -12.69 -15.93 -5.98
C PRO A 426 -11.76 -17.14 -6.14
N PRO A 427 -11.48 -17.59 -7.38
CA PRO A 427 -10.48 -18.63 -7.62
C PRO A 427 -9.07 -18.17 -7.27
N TRP A 428 -8.13 -19.11 -7.14
CA TRP A 428 -6.72 -18.79 -6.93
C TRP A 428 -6.18 -17.87 -8.05
N GLY A 429 -5.38 -16.88 -7.69
CA GLY A 429 -4.78 -15.94 -8.64
C GLY A 429 -5.76 -14.91 -9.19
N SER A 430 -6.86 -14.63 -8.50
CA SER A 430 -7.86 -13.66 -8.94
C SER A 430 -7.42 -12.22 -8.75
N THR A 431 -7.70 -11.41 -9.76
CA THR A 431 -7.74 -9.96 -9.67
C THR A 431 -9.17 -9.50 -9.90
N LEU A 432 -9.66 -8.61 -9.04
CA LEU A 432 -11.04 -8.13 -9.07
C LEU A 432 -11.07 -6.60 -9.10
N ASP A 433 -12.09 -6.06 -9.74
CA ASP A 433 -12.37 -4.63 -9.86
C ASP A 433 -13.81 -4.28 -9.49
N GLY A 434 -14.21 -3.05 -9.68
CA GLY A 434 -15.58 -2.58 -9.54
C GLY A 434 -15.99 -2.24 -8.11
N LYS A 435 -17.07 -2.85 -7.61
CA LYS A 435 -17.56 -2.53 -6.26
C LYS A 435 -16.74 -3.24 -5.19
N PRO A 436 -16.37 -2.56 -4.09
CA PRO A 436 -15.56 -3.13 -3.03
C PRO A 436 -16.33 -4.11 -2.13
N SER A 437 -17.36 -4.75 -2.64
CA SER A 437 -18.13 -5.79 -1.98
C SER A 437 -18.10 -7.05 -2.83
N VAL A 438 -17.29 -8.00 -2.41
CA VAL A 438 -17.05 -9.26 -3.13
C VAL A 438 -17.89 -10.35 -2.48
N ALA A 439 -18.74 -11.01 -3.27
CA ALA A 439 -19.49 -12.18 -2.85
C ALA A 439 -18.57 -13.41 -2.88
N VAL A 440 -18.02 -13.78 -1.73
CA VAL A 440 -17.22 -14.99 -1.57
C VAL A 440 -18.13 -16.21 -1.53
N LYS A 441 -17.80 -17.24 -2.29
CA LYS A 441 -18.58 -18.49 -2.38
C LYS A 441 -17.70 -19.67 -2.10
N GLY A 442 -18.29 -20.72 -1.56
CA GLY A 442 -17.59 -21.95 -1.29
C GLY A 442 -18.54 -23.09 -0.92
N SER A 443 -17.94 -24.19 -0.55
CA SER A 443 -18.64 -25.37 -0.07
C SER A 443 -18.20 -25.67 1.36
N ALA A 444 -19.13 -26.07 2.20
CA ALA A 444 -18.86 -26.54 3.54
C ALA A 444 -19.74 -27.74 3.86
N GLY A 445 -19.19 -28.74 4.51
CA GLY A 445 -19.93 -29.91 4.84
C GLY A 445 -19.17 -30.79 5.81
N ASP A 446 -19.93 -31.67 6.42
CA ASP A 446 -19.39 -32.73 7.24
C ASP A 446 -20.25 -33.97 7.07
N GLN A 447 -19.62 -35.12 6.88
CA GLN A 447 -20.32 -36.37 6.56
C GLN A 447 -20.93 -37.06 7.78
N THR A 448 -20.46 -36.75 8.96
CA THR A 448 -20.78 -37.47 10.17
C THR A 448 -21.67 -36.67 11.12
N SER A 449 -21.21 -35.49 11.52
CA SER A 449 -21.90 -34.69 12.55
C SER A 449 -22.53 -33.39 12.03
N GLY A 450 -22.13 -32.97 10.85
CA GLY A 450 -22.62 -31.74 10.24
C GLY A 450 -21.89 -30.46 10.74
N VAL A 451 -22.00 -29.40 9.96
CA VAL A 451 -21.35 -28.10 10.25
C VAL A 451 -22.05 -27.38 11.40
N LYS A 452 -21.29 -26.96 12.40
CA LYS A 452 -21.76 -26.18 13.54
C LYS A 452 -21.56 -24.68 13.37
N THR A 453 -20.36 -24.28 12.95
CA THR A 453 -20.01 -22.88 12.73
C THR A 453 -19.35 -22.73 11.37
N LEU A 454 -19.59 -21.61 10.72
CA LEU A 454 -18.90 -21.19 9.53
C LEU A 454 -18.68 -19.69 9.59
N THR A 455 -17.45 -19.25 9.40
CA THR A 455 -17.09 -17.84 9.41
C THR A 455 -16.22 -17.50 8.22
N LEU A 456 -16.31 -16.27 7.75
CA LEU A 456 -15.37 -15.66 6.82
C LEU A 456 -14.75 -14.42 7.46
N ASN A 457 -13.43 -14.44 7.66
CA ASN A 457 -12.70 -13.37 8.36
C ASN A 457 -13.36 -13.02 9.71
N GLY A 458 -13.76 -14.04 10.48
CA GLY A 458 -14.40 -13.90 11.78
C GLY A 458 -15.88 -13.49 11.75
N LYS A 459 -16.47 -13.22 10.58
CA LYS A 459 -17.90 -12.92 10.44
C LYS A 459 -18.68 -14.18 10.10
N SER A 460 -19.80 -14.40 10.74
CA SER A 460 -20.65 -15.56 10.52
C SER A 460 -21.13 -15.66 9.06
N ALA A 461 -21.04 -16.86 8.53
CA ALA A 461 -21.61 -17.28 7.25
C ALA A 461 -22.45 -18.54 7.47
N TYR A 462 -23.29 -18.88 6.52
CA TYR A 462 -24.17 -20.03 6.63
C TYR A 462 -24.11 -20.88 5.38
N ALA A 463 -23.85 -22.18 5.54
CA ALA A 463 -23.96 -23.13 4.47
C ALA A 463 -25.45 -23.44 4.20
N GLN A 464 -25.83 -23.37 2.94
CA GLN A 464 -27.15 -23.82 2.50
C GLN A 464 -27.09 -25.32 2.21
N ILE A 465 -27.56 -26.11 3.14
CA ILE A 465 -27.61 -27.57 3.02
C ILE A 465 -28.97 -27.95 2.41
N LYS A 466 -28.92 -28.72 1.34
CA LYS A 466 -30.12 -29.18 0.63
C LYS A 466 -30.68 -30.43 1.29
N SER A 467 -32.00 -30.56 1.36
CA SER A 467 -32.64 -31.84 1.73
C SER A 467 -32.47 -32.89 0.62
N CYS A 468 -32.33 -34.13 1.00
CA CYS A 468 -32.11 -35.25 0.08
C CYS A 468 -32.85 -36.51 0.51
N GLN A 469 -33.07 -37.42 -0.43
CA GLN A 469 -33.51 -38.81 -0.20
C GLN A 469 -32.45 -39.81 -0.69
N THR A 470 -31.67 -39.42 -1.67
CA THR A 470 -30.57 -40.18 -2.25
C THR A 470 -29.36 -39.32 -2.50
N ASP A 471 -28.20 -39.91 -2.71
CA ASP A 471 -26.96 -39.17 -3.05
C ASP A 471 -27.12 -38.33 -4.35
N ALA A 472 -27.98 -38.76 -5.26
CA ALA A 472 -28.25 -38.03 -6.50
C ALA A 472 -28.91 -36.65 -6.27
N ASP A 473 -29.53 -36.43 -5.12
CA ASP A 473 -30.14 -35.15 -4.76
C ASP A 473 -29.10 -34.10 -4.31
N CYS A 474 -27.89 -34.57 -3.96
CA CYS A 474 -26.82 -33.71 -3.42
C CYS A 474 -25.89 -33.21 -4.54
N PRO A 475 -25.77 -31.89 -4.72
CA PRO A 475 -24.84 -31.33 -5.71
C PRO A 475 -23.37 -31.70 -5.47
N ALA A 476 -23.01 -31.96 -4.21
CA ALA A 476 -21.72 -32.46 -3.76
C ALA A 476 -21.94 -33.31 -2.47
N GLY A 477 -21.08 -34.29 -2.24
CA GLY A 477 -21.16 -35.17 -1.07
C GLY A 477 -22.24 -36.26 -1.19
N THR A 478 -22.67 -36.79 -0.06
CA THR A 478 -23.63 -37.87 0.08
C THR A 478 -24.89 -37.43 0.82
N CYS A 479 -25.97 -38.14 0.65
CA CYS A 479 -27.19 -37.96 1.43
C CYS A 479 -27.06 -38.66 2.79
N LEU A 480 -27.13 -37.88 3.85
CA LEU A 480 -27.14 -38.43 5.21
C LEU A 480 -28.54 -38.98 5.51
N VAL A 481 -28.70 -40.28 5.42
CA VAL A 481 -29.98 -41.00 5.55
C VAL A 481 -30.67 -40.69 6.87
N ASP A 482 -29.90 -40.53 7.93
CA ASP A 482 -30.42 -40.28 9.28
C ASP A 482 -31.00 -38.84 9.45
N THR A 483 -30.55 -37.89 8.65
CA THR A 483 -31.00 -36.48 8.73
C THR A 483 -31.83 -36.08 7.51
N GLY A 484 -31.74 -36.79 6.41
CA GLY A 484 -32.33 -36.41 5.13
C GLY A 484 -31.70 -35.12 4.52
N LEU A 485 -30.45 -34.86 4.85
CA LEU A 485 -29.70 -33.67 4.40
C LEU A 485 -28.42 -34.04 3.67
N CYS A 486 -28.04 -33.24 2.69
CA CYS A 486 -26.76 -33.43 2.02
C CYS A 486 -25.60 -33.15 2.98
N SER A 487 -24.55 -33.98 2.91
CA SER A 487 -23.36 -33.82 3.74
C SER A 487 -22.54 -32.54 3.40
N VAL A 488 -22.73 -32.01 2.21
CA VAL A 488 -22.04 -30.76 1.75
C VAL A 488 -23.07 -29.74 1.26
N GLY A 489 -22.98 -28.55 1.76
CA GLY A 489 -23.77 -27.38 1.33
C GLY A 489 -22.88 -26.28 0.71
N THR A 490 -23.51 -25.42 -0.06
CA THR A 490 -22.85 -24.22 -0.58
C THR A 490 -23.04 -23.05 0.37
N TRP A 491 -22.05 -22.16 0.44
CA TRP A 491 -22.15 -20.94 1.23
C TRP A 491 -21.74 -19.71 0.43
N THR A 492 -22.29 -18.57 0.83
CA THR A 492 -21.94 -17.27 0.26
C THR A 492 -21.84 -16.24 1.39
N ALA A 493 -20.79 -15.44 1.38
CA ALA A 493 -20.59 -14.35 2.33
C ALA A 493 -20.08 -13.12 1.61
N GLN A 494 -20.39 -11.93 2.13
CA GLN A 494 -19.90 -10.67 1.58
C GLN A 494 -18.60 -10.26 2.26
N HIS A 495 -17.58 -9.97 1.46
CA HIS A 495 -16.31 -9.42 1.91
C HIS A 495 -16.13 -7.99 1.41
N GLY A 496 -15.80 -7.07 2.31
CA GLY A 496 -15.42 -5.70 1.94
C GLY A 496 -13.98 -5.69 1.45
N ALA A 497 -13.78 -5.60 0.14
CA ALA A 497 -12.45 -5.60 -0.44
C ALA A 497 -11.72 -4.27 -0.21
N LYS A 498 -10.44 -4.36 0.06
CA LYS A 498 -9.50 -3.23 0.16
C LYS A 498 -8.65 -3.18 -1.11
N HIS A 499 -8.08 -2.03 -1.38
CA HIS A 499 -7.03 -1.93 -2.40
C HIS A 499 -5.87 -2.88 -2.07
N GLY A 500 -5.31 -3.52 -3.11
CA GLY A 500 -4.22 -4.46 -2.97
C GLY A 500 -4.66 -5.86 -2.54
N LEU A 501 -3.84 -6.53 -1.75
CA LEU A 501 -4.05 -7.90 -1.32
C LEU A 501 -5.18 -8.02 -0.29
N ASN A 502 -6.18 -8.79 -0.64
CA ASN A 502 -7.24 -9.23 0.25
C ASN A 502 -7.01 -10.69 0.62
N ARG A 503 -6.97 -10.97 1.89
CA ARG A 503 -6.79 -12.30 2.44
C ARG A 503 -8.10 -12.79 3.02
N LEU A 504 -8.64 -13.86 2.48
CA LEU A 504 -9.83 -14.53 2.97
C LEU A 504 -9.42 -15.71 3.83
N LEU A 505 -9.99 -15.80 5.01
CA LEU A 505 -9.89 -16.94 5.91
C LEU A 505 -11.30 -17.42 6.21
N ALA A 506 -11.67 -18.53 5.61
CA ALA A 506 -12.87 -19.26 6.00
C ALA A 506 -12.49 -20.26 7.08
N GLU A 507 -13.28 -20.34 8.13
CA GLU A 507 -13.12 -21.31 9.22
C GLU A 507 -14.46 -21.98 9.50
N THR A 508 -14.41 -23.25 9.70
CA THR A 508 -15.60 -24.03 10.06
C THR A 508 -15.27 -24.96 11.21
N SER A 509 -16.28 -25.30 11.95
CA SER A 509 -16.25 -26.42 12.89
C SER A 509 -17.50 -27.25 12.74
N ASP A 510 -17.37 -28.55 12.95
CA ASP A 510 -18.47 -29.49 13.05
C ASP A 510 -19.06 -29.52 14.48
N GLN A 511 -20.03 -30.37 14.70
CA GLN A 511 -20.63 -30.59 16.04
C GLN A 511 -19.67 -31.33 16.98
N GLY A 512 -18.72 -32.10 16.45
CA GLY A 512 -17.64 -32.77 17.19
C GLY A 512 -16.58 -31.82 17.72
N GLY A 513 -16.50 -30.62 17.14
CA GLY A 513 -15.54 -29.58 17.49
C GLY A 513 -14.24 -29.67 16.68
N GLU A 514 -14.18 -30.54 15.67
CA GLU A 514 -13.09 -30.55 14.68
C GLU A 514 -13.21 -29.32 13.79
N LYS A 515 -12.07 -28.83 13.31
CA LYS A 515 -12.00 -27.56 12.59
C LYS A 515 -11.35 -27.73 11.24
N ALA A 516 -11.85 -26.99 10.27
CA ALA A 516 -11.18 -26.82 8.99
C ALA A 516 -11.03 -25.34 8.67
N LYS A 517 -9.99 -25.03 7.91
CA LYS A 517 -9.69 -23.71 7.40
C LYS A 517 -9.49 -23.80 5.90
N ALA A 518 -9.93 -22.77 5.22
CA ALA A 518 -9.62 -22.54 3.81
C ALA A 518 -9.20 -21.09 3.64
N THR A 519 -8.18 -20.88 2.85
CA THR A 519 -7.64 -19.54 2.61
C THR A 519 -7.73 -19.18 1.14
N ARG A 520 -7.74 -17.88 0.85
CA ARG A 520 -7.70 -17.37 -0.50
C ARG A 520 -7.13 -15.98 -0.51
N GLY A 521 -6.16 -15.73 -1.37
CA GLY A 521 -5.72 -14.38 -1.70
C GLY A 521 -6.41 -13.90 -2.97
N PHE A 522 -6.62 -12.62 -3.11
CA PHE A 522 -6.97 -11.98 -4.36
C PHE A 522 -6.57 -10.51 -4.30
N TYR A 523 -6.28 -9.95 -5.46
CA TYR A 523 -6.10 -8.51 -5.54
C TYR A 523 -7.39 -7.80 -5.91
N PHE A 524 -7.60 -6.65 -5.29
CA PHE A 524 -8.68 -5.74 -5.62
C PHE A 524 -8.13 -4.33 -5.88
N SER A 525 -8.54 -3.75 -7.00
CA SER A 525 -8.26 -2.35 -7.31
C SER A 525 -9.36 -1.76 -8.19
N GLY A 526 -9.56 -0.45 -8.08
CA GLY A 526 -10.38 0.29 -9.04
C GLY A 526 -9.66 0.63 -10.34
N LEU A 527 -8.35 0.33 -10.42
CA LEU A 527 -7.53 0.61 -11.60
C LEU A 527 -6.55 -0.52 -11.86
N TYR A 528 -6.55 -1.02 -13.08
CA TYR A 528 -5.57 -1.96 -13.60
C TYR A 528 -5.02 -1.46 -14.92
N TYR A 529 -3.72 -1.67 -15.14
CA TYR A 529 -3.06 -1.42 -16.42
C TYR A 529 -2.90 -2.75 -17.18
N PRO A 530 -3.73 -3.02 -18.20
CA PRO A 530 -3.66 -4.25 -18.98
C PRO A 530 -2.47 -4.19 -19.94
N VAL A 531 -1.34 -4.72 -19.53
CA VAL A 531 -0.09 -4.68 -20.31
C VAL A 531 -0.14 -5.71 -21.42
N ASP A 532 0.15 -5.27 -22.64
CA ASP A 532 0.24 -6.10 -23.84
C ASP A 532 1.58 -5.83 -24.54
N ALA A 533 2.39 -6.87 -24.71
CA ALA A 533 3.69 -6.76 -25.41
C ALA A 533 3.55 -6.32 -26.87
N ALA A 534 2.41 -6.60 -27.50
CA ALA A 534 2.14 -6.16 -28.87
C ALA A 534 1.74 -4.68 -28.96
N LYS A 535 1.30 -4.10 -27.84
CA LYS A 535 0.86 -2.70 -27.76
C LYS A 535 1.37 -2.06 -26.46
N PRO A 536 2.67 -1.95 -26.26
CA PRO A 536 3.25 -1.51 -24.99
C PRO A 536 2.81 -0.09 -24.58
N GLU A 537 2.47 0.76 -25.54
CA GLU A 537 2.01 2.13 -25.29
C GLU A 537 0.56 2.23 -24.79
N ALA A 538 -0.21 1.15 -24.84
CA ALA A 538 -1.64 1.18 -24.47
C ALA A 538 -1.88 1.24 -22.95
N ALA A 539 -0.88 0.87 -22.16
CA ALA A 539 -0.99 0.74 -20.69
C ALA A 539 0.05 1.58 -19.93
N LEU A 540 0.49 2.69 -20.50
CA LEU A 540 1.42 3.59 -19.81
C LEU A 540 0.75 4.18 -18.57
N VAL A 541 1.51 4.31 -17.50
CA VAL A 541 1.12 5.01 -16.28
C VAL A 541 1.20 6.51 -16.57
N PRO A 542 0.08 7.26 -16.48
CA PRO A 542 0.08 8.69 -16.71
C PRO A 542 0.99 9.39 -15.69
N ALA A 543 1.89 10.23 -16.16
CA ALA A 543 2.91 10.87 -15.33
C ALA A 543 3.68 9.87 -14.43
N GLY A 544 3.87 8.63 -14.88
CA GLY A 544 4.56 7.58 -14.15
C GLY A 544 5.98 7.95 -13.74
N LEU A 545 6.58 8.86 -14.48
CA LEU A 545 7.83 9.56 -14.15
C LEU A 545 7.59 11.06 -14.24
N GLN A 546 8.18 11.81 -13.29
CA GLN A 546 8.21 13.26 -13.36
C GLN A 546 9.62 13.76 -13.08
N VAL A 547 10.03 14.78 -13.80
CA VAL A 547 11.34 15.41 -13.63
C VAL A 547 11.14 16.90 -13.45
N PHE A 548 11.67 17.43 -12.37
CA PHE A 548 11.77 18.89 -12.18
C PHE A 548 13.16 19.36 -12.54
N LEU A 549 13.22 20.26 -13.48
CA LEU A 549 14.44 20.94 -13.94
C LEU A 549 14.50 22.26 -13.23
N GLY A 550 15.16 22.31 -12.06
CA GLY A 550 15.25 23.51 -11.24
C GLY A 550 16.13 24.58 -11.89
N LYS A 551 16.06 25.81 -11.35
CA LYS A 551 16.84 26.94 -11.86
C LYS A 551 18.32 26.64 -11.92
N ASP A 552 18.88 26.04 -10.87
CA ASP A 552 20.29 25.75 -10.78
C ASP A 552 20.72 24.58 -11.69
N PHE A 553 19.79 23.69 -12.06
CA PHE A 553 20.02 22.67 -13.10
C PHE A 553 20.05 23.30 -14.49
N LEU A 554 19.25 24.35 -14.70
CA LEU A 554 19.21 25.07 -15.96
C LEU A 554 20.42 25.99 -16.11
N ASP A 555 20.72 26.76 -15.07
CA ASP A 555 21.84 27.72 -15.02
C ASP A 555 22.11 28.09 -13.54
N ASP A 556 23.21 27.63 -12.97
CA ASP A 556 23.60 27.95 -11.59
C ASP A 556 24.50 29.17 -11.49
N GLY A 557 24.83 29.78 -12.62
CA GLY A 557 25.67 30.95 -12.75
C GLY A 557 27.18 30.67 -12.67
N VAL A 558 27.58 29.40 -12.49
CA VAL A 558 28.99 28.96 -12.49
C VAL A 558 29.29 28.28 -13.82
N HIS A 559 29.99 28.96 -14.70
CA HIS A 559 30.27 28.52 -16.05
C HIS A 559 31.67 27.90 -16.14
N ASP A 560 31.85 26.71 -15.59
CA ASP A 560 33.12 25.96 -15.66
C ASP A 560 33.04 24.83 -16.71
N PRO A 561 33.67 24.99 -17.90
CA PRO A 561 33.61 23.97 -18.95
C PRO A 561 34.24 22.65 -18.55
N SER A 562 35.08 22.63 -17.53
CA SER A 562 35.76 21.41 -17.07
C SER A 562 34.83 20.58 -16.17
N LYS A 563 33.75 21.22 -15.67
CA LYS A 563 32.75 20.61 -14.80
C LYS A 563 31.35 21.13 -15.16
N PRO A 564 30.79 20.68 -16.30
CA PRO A 564 29.49 21.13 -16.76
C PRO A 564 28.38 20.48 -15.90
N ASP A 565 28.02 21.13 -14.79
CA ASP A 565 27.05 20.63 -13.83
C ASP A 565 25.67 21.30 -13.93
N ASP A 566 25.47 22.12 -14.98
CA ASP A 566 24.19 22.66 -15.40
C ASP A 566 24.00 22.64 -16.93
N LEU A 567 22.77 22.89 -17.38
CA LEU A 567 22.41 22.86 -18.80
C LEU A 567 23.05 24.02 -19.58
N ALA A 568 23.17 25.19 -19.01
CA ALA A 568 23.78 26.35 -19.65
C ALA A 568 25.27 26.10 -19.95
N THR A 569 26.02 25.65 -18.96
CA THR A 569 27.44 25.27 -19.12
C THR A 569 27.62 24.12 -20.12
N LEU A 570 26.73 23.13 -20.07
CA LEU A 570 26.75 22.04 -21.05
C LEU A 570 26.53 22.54 -22.47
N MET A 571 25.58 23.42 -22.68
CA MET A 571 25.34 24.07 -23.99
C MET A 571 26.54 24.93 -24.45
N GLU A 572 27.27 25.59 -23.53
CA GLU A 572 28.48 26.32 -23.84
C GLU A 572 29.56 25.39 -24.41
N VAL A 573 29.76 24.22 -23.79
CA VAL A 573 30.71 23.21 -24.25
C VAL A 573 30.35 22.72 -25.65
N VAL A 574 29.07 22.45 -25.90
CA VAL A 574 28.56 22.06 -27.22
C VAL A 574 28.79 23.17 -28.26
N LEU A 575 28.41 24.43 -27.91
CA LEU A 575 28.60 25.58 -28.82
C LEU A 575 30.07 25.85 -29.12
N ALA A 576 30.97 25.69 -28.14
CA ALA A 576 32.41 25.84 -28.35
C ALA A 576 33.00 24.78 -29.31
N GLY A 577 32.36 23.63 -29.47
CA GLY A 577 32.71 22.53 -30.35
C GLY A 577 32.16 22.64 -31.78
N LEU A 578 31.27 23.58 -32.04
CA LEU A 578 30.65 23.74 -33.37
C LEU A 578 31.62 24.39 -34.36
N ASP A 579 31.57 23.95 -35.61
CA ASP A 579 32.27 24.64 -36.70
C ASP A 579 31.56 25.95 -37.03
N VAL A 580 32.09 27.02 -36.41
CA VAL A 580 31.53 28.38 -36.49
C VAL A 580 31.57 28.96 -37.91
N ASN A 581 32.43 28.48 -38.73
CA ASN A 581 32.53 28.92 -40.11
C ASN A 581 31.34 28.42 -40.94
N SER A 582 30.74 27.30 -40.57
CA SER A 582 29.51 26.77 -41.18
C SER A 582 28.27 27.68 -40.93
N LEU A 583 28.32 28.57 -39.92
CA LEU A 583 27.27 29.53 -39.60
C LEU A 583 27.26 30.75 -40.54
N LEU A 584 28.35 30.95 -41.30
CA LEU A 584 28.45 32.05 -42.25
C LEU A 584 27.58 31.75 -43.47
N PRO A 585 26.84 32.72 -44.00
CA PRO A 585 26.07 32.57 -45.23
C PRO A 585 27.00 32.19 -46.40
N ALA A 586 26.81 31.02 -47.03
CA ALA A 586 27.65 30.54 -48.11
C ALA A 586 27.76 31.53 -49.31
N GLY A 587 26.79 32.37 -49.50
CA GLY A 587 26.75 33.42 -50.50
C GLY A 587 27.30 34.79 -50.08
N GLY A 588 27.71 34.95 -48.83
CA GLY A 588 28.01 36.24 -48.23
C GLY A 588 26.70 37.04 -47.93
N LEU A 589 26.88 38.26 -47.43
CA LEU A 589 25.81 39.21 -47.18
C LEU A 589 25.72 40.23 -48.33
N SER A 590 24.54 40.60 -48.75
CA SER A 590 24.36 41.53 -49.84
C SER A 590 23.29 42.57 -49.51
N GLN A 591 23.58 43.83 -49.83
CA GLN A 591 22.62 44.93 -49.73
C GLN A 591 22.79 45.87 -50.90
N GLY A 592 21.81 45.85 -51.82
CA GLY A 592 21.87 46.57 -53.06
C GLY A 592 23.09 46.12 -53.88
N ASP A 593 23.95 47.08 -54.29
CA ASP A 593 25.16 46.80 -55.07
C ASP A 593 26.40 46.45 -54.22
N THR A 594 26.24 46.15 -52.96
CA THR A 594 27.33 45.81 -52.03
C THR A 594 27.21 44.34 -51.60
N GLU A 595 28.28 43.58 -51.78
CA GLU A 595 28.48 42.20 -51.34
C GLU A 595 29.54 42.20 -50.24
N ILE A 596 29.24 41.54 -49.09
CA ILE A 596 30.20 41.31 -48.04
C ILE A 596 30.36 39.80 -47.85
N LYS A 597 31.59 39.36 -47.88
CA LYS A 597 31.97 38.00 -47.53
C LYS A 597 32.68 38.04 -46.17
N LEU A 598 32.23 37.18 -45.29
CA LEU A 598 32.88 36.92 -44.02
C LEU A 598 33.62 35.59 -44.12
N SER A 599 34.79 35.49 -43.49
CA SER A 599 35.60 34.28 -43.44
C SER A 599 36.48 34.28 -42.19
N ASN A 600 37.05 33.14 -41.86
CA ASN A 600 37.92 32.98 -40.68
C ASN A 600 37.29 33.47 -39.35
N LEU A 601 36.03 33.10 -39.17
CA LEU A 601 35.33 33.50 -37.96
C LEU A 601 35.97 32.88 -36.70
N LYS A 602 36.25 33.76 -35.72
CA LYS A 602 36.77 33.37 -34.41
C LYS A 602 36.01 34.11 -33.34
N PHE A 603 35.84 33.52 -32.21
CA PHE A 603 35.27 34.18 -31.02
C PHE A 603 35.81 33.55 -29.75
N GLY A 604 35.67 34.25 -28.66
CA GLY A 604 36.00 33.80 -27.33
C GLY A 604 34.98 32.73 -26.87
N LYS A 605 35.17 32.23 -25.67
CA LYS A 605 34.25 31.21 -25.13
C LYS A 605 32.84 31.83 -24.95
N PRO A 606 31.81 31.27 -25.58
CA PRO A 606 30.43 31.73 -25.38
C PRO A 606 30.01 31.54 -23.95
N LYS A 607 29.20 32.44 -23.45
CA LYS A 607 28.53 32.31 -22.15
C LYS A 607 27.02 32.28 -22.37
N ILE A 608 26.37 31.25 -21.82
CA ILE A 608 24.92 31.08 -21.95
C ILE A 608 24.28 31.24 -20.58
N SER A 609 23.23 32.04 -20.48
CA SER A 609 22.40 32.09 -19.30
C SER A 609 20.98 31.66 -19.64
N LEU A 610 20.44 30.76 -18.85
CA LEU A 610 19.09 30.21 -19.00
C LEU A 610 18.22 30.60 -17.80
N THR A 611 17.16 31.31 -18.06
CA THR A 611 16.21 31.69 -17.02
C THR A 611 14.84 31.13 -17.34
N PRO A 612 14.29 30.26 -16.47
CA PRO A 612 12.95 29.72 -16.68
C PRO A 612 11.89 30.81 -16.50
N VAL A 613 10.89 30.76 -17.38
CA VAL A 613 9.73 31.66 -17.40
C VAL A 613 8.46 30.85 -17.66
N ASP A 614 7.30 31.46 -17.51
CA ASP A 614 6.04 30.80 -17.85
C ASP A 614 6.03 30.38 -19.34
N GLY A 615 5.87 29.07 -19.55
CA GLY A 615 5.81 28.47 -20.88
C GLY A 615 7.15 28.24 -21.60
N GLY A 616 8.29 28.43 -20.91
CA GLY A 616 9.59 28.18 -21.56
C GLY A 616 10.80 28.75 -20.82
N LEU A 617 11.80 29.15 -21.59
CA LEU A 617 13.06 29.64 -21.10
C LEU A 617 13.41 30.99 -21.76
N ASN A 618 13.95 31.93 -21.01
CA ASN A 618 14.70 33.03 -21.58
C ASN A 618 16.17 32.66 -21.62
N MET A 619 16.75 32.74 -22.76
CA MET A 619 18.16 32.46 -23.04
C MET A 619 18.89 33.74 -23.38
N LYS A 620 20.02 33.92 -22.76
CA LYS A 620 20.99 34.96 -23.09
C LYS A 620 22.30 34.29 -23.49
N ILE A 621 22.79 34.61 -24.65
CA ILE A 621 24.07 34.13 -25.15
C ILE A 621 24.99 35.34 -25.29
N GLU A 622 26.12 35.33 -24.62
CA GLU A 622 27.17 36.33 -24.76
C GLU A 622 28.37 35.69 -25.48
N ILE A 623 28.72 36.24 -26.60
CA ILE A 623 29.83 35.77 -27.43
C ILE A 623 30.88 36.92 -27.39
N PRO A 624 31.96 36.76 -26.60
CA PRO A 624 33.02 37.76 -26.52
C PRO A 624 34.01 37.61 -27.66
N ASP A 625 34.80 38.65 -27.84
CA ASP A 625 36.01 38.65 -28.71
C ASP A 625 35.76 38.14 -30.13
N PHE A 626 34.66 38.54 -30.71
CA PHE A 626 34.26 38.12 -32.04
C PHE A 626 35.14 38.80 -33.10
N LYS A 627 35.78 37.99 -33.96
CA LYS A 627 36.63 38.45 -35.06
C LYS A 627 36.33 37.66 -36.33
N THR A 628 36.29 38.36 -37.45
CA THR A 628 36.13 37.76 -38.74
C THR A 628 36.77 38.59 -39.82
N ASP A 629 37.40 37.94 -40.79
CA ASP A 629 37.87 38.64 -41.98
C ASP A 629 36.66 39.09 -42.79
N VAL A 630 36.70 40.31 -43.25
CA VAL A 630 35.65 40.87 -44.06
C VAL A 630 36.21 41.31 -45.44
N ALA A 631 35.58 40.86 -46.48
CA ALA A 631 35.81 41.30 -47.81
C ALA A 631 34.57 41.98 -48.37
N VAL A 632 34.63 43.26 -48.58
CA VAL A 632 33.56 44.10 -49.08
C VAL A 632 33.81 44.35 -50.57
N LYS A 633 32.78 44.10 -51.36
CA LYS A 633 32.75 44.48 -52.82
C LYS A 633 31.55 45.36 -53.04
N ALA A 634 31.77 46.65 -53.22
CA ALA A 634 30.72 47.60 -53.44
C ALA A 634 30.85 48.26 -54.81
N LYS A 635 29.75 48.24 -55.55
CA LYS A 635 29.67 49.01 -56.80
C LYS A 635 29.21 50.45 -56.49
N GLN A 636 30.05 51.42 -56.85
CA GLN A 636 29.74 52.82 -56.65
C GLN A 636 29.87 53.56 -57.95
N LYS A 637 29.15 54.67 -58.07
CA LYS A 637 29.28 55.57 -59.23
C LYS A 637 30.10 56.80 -58.83
N LEU A 638 31.24 56.92 -59.43
CA LEU A 638 32.03 58.14 -59.33
C LEU A 638 31.68 58.99 -60.57
N GLY A 639 30.69 59.87 -60.42
CA GLY A 639 30.07 60.52 -61.55
C GLY A 639 29.42 59.58 -62.52
N PRO A 640 29.70 59.56 -63.84
CA PRO A 640 29.10 58.55 -64.78
C PRO A 640 29.80 57.19 -64.79
N ILE A 641 30.95 57.05 -64.11
CA ILE A 641 31.77 55.82 -64.20
C ILE A 641 31.43 54.88 -63.03
N PRO A 642 30.99 53.65 -63.33
CA PRO A 642 30.81 52.67 -62.30
C PRO A 642 32.16 52.07 -61.87
N ILE A 643 32.46 52.17 -60.64
CA ILE A 643 33.66 51.57 -60.04
C ILE A 643 33.25 50.48 -59.08
N THR A 644 34.04 49.45 -59.06
CA THR A 644 33.90 48.37 -58.07
C THR A 644 34.99 48.50 -57.08
N LEU A 645 34.64 48.85 -55.84
CA LEU A 645 35.55 48.89 -54.70
C LEU A 645 35.61 47.47 -54.13
N LYS A 646 36.81 47.00 -53.90
CA LYS A 646 37.13 45.77 -53.18
C LYS A 646 38.00 46.15 -52.01
N VAL A 647 37.53 45.86 -50.81
CA VAL A 647 38.24 46.15 -49.59
C VAL A 647 38.22 44.91 -48.72
N SER A 648 39.36 44.57 -48.14
CA SER A 648 39.48 43.56 -47.13
C SER A 648 39.91 44.19 -45.81
N GLY A 649 39.51 43.52 -44.73
CA GLY A 649 39.80 43.94 -43.37
C GLY A 649 39.38 42.94 -42.35
N GLU A 650 39.54 43.32 -41.15
CA GLU A 650 39.07 42.56 -39.98
C GLU A 650 37.94 43.29 -39.29
N LEU A 651 36.89 42.56 -38.98
CA LEU A 651 35.76 43.00 -38.21
C LEU A 651 35.90 42.42 -36.81
N GLU A 652 35.97 43.27 -35.82
CA GLU A 652 36.01 42.96 -34.40
C GLU A 652 34.74 43.44 -33.70
N MET A 653 34.20 42.61 -32.85
CA MET A 653 33.15 43.01 -31.92
C MET A 653 33.57 42.58 -30.53
N ALA A 654 33.52 43.47 -29.55
CA ALA A 654 33.92 43.14 -28.20
C ALA A 654 32.99 42.09 -27.60
N LYS A 655 31.71 42.20 -27.93
CA LYS A 655 30.70 41.23 -27.43
C LYS A 655 29.46 41.26 -28.34
N ILE A 656 28.92 40.08 -28.60
CA ILE A 656 27.59 39.91 -29.16
C ILE A 656 26.72 39.33 -28.07
N THR A 657 25.59 39.96 -27.78
CA THR A 657 24.61 39.46 -26.83
C THR A 657 23.35 39.09 -27.61
N VAL A 658 22.95 37.84 -27.54
CA VAL A 658 21.70 37.35 -28.13
C VAL A 658 20.75 37.05 -26.98
N LEU A 659 19.56 37.56 -27.08
CA LEU A 659 18.45 37.32 -26.18
C LEU A 659 17.40 36.53 -26.95
N ALA A 660 17.02 35.34 -26.45
CA ALA A 660 16.01 34.55 -27.08
C ALA A 660 14.98 34.02 -26.05
N GLY A 661 13.74 34.13 -26.37
CA GLY A 661 12.67 33.42 -25.66
C GLY A 661 12.41 32.08 -26.31
N LEU A 662 12.49 30.99 -25.57
CA LEU A 662 12.26 29.65 -26.03
C LEU A 662 10.90 29.19 -25.46
N GLY A 663 9.91 29.03 -26.32
CA GLY A 663 8.65 28.36 -26.00
C GLY A 663 8.86 26.85 -26.11
N ILE A 664 8.43 26.14 -25.12
CA ILE A 664 8.62 24.69 -25.05
C ILE A 664 7.26 24.06 -24.69
N GLU A 665 6.80 23.16 -25.55
CA GLU A 665 5.52 22.47 -25.39
C GLU A 665 5.61 21.02 -25.83
N VAL A 666 4.68 20.17 -25.45
CA VAL A 666 4.61 18.79 -25.92
C VAL A 666 3.49 18.67 -26.96
N ILE A 667 3.82 18.19 -28.14
CA ILE A 667 2.84 17.93 -29.21
C ILE A 667 3.00 16.47 -29.68
N GLY A 668 1.92 15.71 -29.56
CA GLY A 668 1.94 14.29 -29.99
C GLY A 668 2.97 13.43 -29.28
N GLY A 669 3.26 13.69 -28.01
CA GLY A 669 4.25 12.94 -27.22
C GLY A 669 5.70 13.30 -27.50
N LYS A 670 5.95 14.38 -28.20
CA LYS A 670 7.29 14.88 -28.52
C LYS A 670 7.45 16.31 -28.02
N ALA A 671 8.63 16.60 -27.53
CA ALA A 671 8.99 17.99 -27.21
C ALA A 671 9.05 18.80 -28.49
N ASN A 672 8.40 19.94 -28.50
CA ASN A 672 8.43 20.92 -29.57
C ASN A 672 8.97 22.23 -28.98
N THR A 673 10.11 22.63 -29.48
CA THR A 673 10.78 23.85 -29.04
C THR A 673 10.73 24.86 -30.18
N LYS A 674 10.37 26.08 -29.85
CA LYS A 674 10.33 27.19 -30.81
C LYS A 674 10.87 28.46 -30.16
N ILE A 675 11.53 29.26 -30.96
CA ILE A 675 11.91 30.60 -30.51
C ILE A 675 10.70 31.51 -30.64
N THR A 676 10.30 32.13 -29.53
CA THR A 676 9.14 33.02 -29.44
C THR A 676 9.53 34.49 -29.67
N LYS A 677 10.72 34.84 -29.24
CA LYS A 677 11.33 36.17 -29.41
C LYS A 677 12.83 35.99 -29.54
N SER A 678 13.46 36.75 -30.38
CA SER A 678 14.90 36.85 -30.47
C SER A 678 15.32 38.26 -30.76
N ASP A 679 16.38 38.69 -30.11
CA ASP A 679 17.03 39.97 -30.30
C ASP A 679 18.53 39.75 -30.16
N ALA A 680 19.30 40.54 -30.88
CA ALA A 680 20.75 40.50 -30.75
C ALA A 680 21.33 41.93 -30.69
N GLN A 681 22.26 42.10 -29.76
CA GLN A 681 22.96 43.33 -29.54
C GLN A 681 24.44 43.14 -29.79
N ILE A 682 25.04 44.09 -30.46
CA ILE A 682 26.46 44.06 -30.80
C ILE A 682 27.14 45.26 -30.09
N ASP A 683 28.09 44.94 -29.22
CA ASP A 683 28.88 45.95 -28.49
C ASP A 683 30.33 45.98 -29.05
N GLY A 684 30.91 47.23 -29.04
CA GLY A 684 32.31 47.44 -29.35
C GLY A 684 32.71 47.04 -30.78
N LEU A 685 31.79 47.26 -31.72
CA LEU A 685 32.05 47.01 -33.11
C LEU A 685 33.20 47.87 -33.61
N LYS A 686 34.26 47.24 -34.13
CA LYS A 686 35.41 47.85 -34.73
C LYS A 686 35.70 47.20 -36.07
N ILE A 687 36.16 47.98 -37.02
CA ILE A 687 36.59 47.48 -38.33
C ILE A 687 37.97 47.97 -38.58
N HIS A 688 38.91 47.06 -38.89
CA HIS A 688 40.26 47.39 -39.34
C HIS A 688 40.32 47.12 -40.85
N VAL A 689 40.51 48.11 -41.62
CA VAL A 689 40.52 48.01 -43.08
C VAL A 689 41.91 48.23 -43.59
N ASP A 690 42.40 47.34 -44.46
CA ASP A 690 43.72 47.48 -45.10
C ASP A 690 43.67 48.52 -46.25
N GLY A 691 44.41 49.61 -46.11
CA GLY A 691 44.94 50.27 -47.28
C GLY A 691 44.33 51.53 -47.87
N LEU A 692 43.36 52.28 -47.22
CA LEU A 692 42.86 53.54 -47.79
C LEU A 692 42.31 54.51 -46.72
N ALA A 693 43.07 55.54 -46.35
CA ALA A 693 42.80 56.44 -45.23
C ALA A 693 41.70 57.53 -45.53
N GLY A 694 40.92 57.46 -46.55
CA GLY A 694 39.89 58.49 -46.86
C GLY A 694 38.49 57.90 -47.16
N LEU A 695 38.37 56.60 -47.30
CA LEU A 695 37.15 55.89 -47.55
C LEU A 695 36.60 55.16 -46.29
N PHE A 696 37.32 55.24 -45.19
CA PHE A 696 37.05 54.53 -43.96
C PHE A 696 35.67 54.87 -43.40
N ASP A 697 35.30 56.10 -43.28
CA ASP A 697 34.02 56.54 -42.73
C ASP A 697 32.81 56.08 -43.58
N PHE A 698 33.00 56.07 -44.89
CA PHE A 698 31.95 55.57 -45.81
C PHE A 698 31.75 54.05 -45.70
N ILE A 699 32.83 53.30 -45.72
CA ILE A 699 32.77 51.82 -45.58
C ILE A 699 32.29 51.45 -44.17
N PHE A 700 32.78 52.16 -43.14
CA PHE A 700 32.34 51.98 -41.78
C PHE A 700 30.83 52.26 -41.60
N ASN A 701 30.32 53.35 -42.14
CA ASN A 701 28.89 53.65 -42.11
C ASN A 701 28.04 52.67 -42.91
N LEU A 702 28.55 52.19 -44.05
CA LEU A 702 27.90 51.20 -44.87
C LEU A 702 27.78 49.86 -44.18
N VAL A 703 28.90 49.42 -43.57
CA VAL A 703 28.92 48.18 -42.80
C VAL A 703 28.11 48.32 -41.50
N LEU A 704 28.26 49.38 -40.79
CA LEU A 704 27.57 49.64 -39.54
C LEU A 704 26.05 49.74 -39.72
N ASN A 705 25.58 50.52 -40.65
CA ASN A 705 24.17 50.86 -40.81
C ASN A 705 23.42 49.85 -41.69
N GLY A 706 24.13 49.20 -42.66
CA GLY A 706 23.51 48.26 -43.58
C GLY A 706 23.59 46.80 -43.18
N PHE A 707 24.60 46.44 -42.41
CA PHE A 707 24.88 45.00 -42.16
C PHE A 707 24.76 44.60 -40.68
N LYS A 708 24.74 45.55 -39.76
CA LYS A 708 24.49 45.23 -38.35
C LYS A 708 23.24 44.36 -38.19
N GLY A 709 22.14 44.74 -38.87
CA GLY A 709 20.92 43.99 -38.89
C GLY A 709 21.09 42.61 -39.56
N GLN A 710 21.75 42.55 -40.70
CA GLN A 710 21.95 41.29 -41.40
C GLN A 710 22.85 40.29 -40.67
N ILE A 711 23.91 40.76 -39.96
CA ILE A 711 24.74 39.91 -39.11
C ILE A 711 23.92 39.42 -37.93
N THR A 712 23.15 40.34 -37.32
CA THR A 712 22.22 40.01 -36.25
C THR A 712 21.19 38.97 -36.71
N ASP A 713 20.58 39.19 -37.86
CA ASP A 713 19.57 38.26 -38.42
C ASP A 713 20.19 36.91 -38.76
N ALA A 714 21.43 36.89 -39.34
CA ALA A 714 22.14 35.64 -39.66
C ALA A 714 22.48 34.87 -38.38
N LEU A 715 22.95 35.54 -37.31
CA LEU A 715 23.23 34.91 -36.03
C LEU A 715 21.95 34.38 -35.38
N VAL A 716 20.92 35.23 -35.34
CA VAL A 716 19.62 34.85 -34.83
C VAL A 716 19.08 33.64 -35.62
N LYS A 717 19.19 33.63 -36.93
CA LYS A 717 18.79 32.53 -37.77
C LYS A 717 19.58 31.27 -37.45
N ALA A 718 20.89 31.35 -37.37
CA ALA A 718 21.75 30.21 -37.04
C ALA A 718 21.42 29.61 -35.66
N LEU A 719 21.18 30.48 -34.68
CA LEU A 719 20.74 30.03 -33.36
C LEU A 719 19.34 29.44 -33.40
N ASN A 720 18.42 30.03 -34.15
CA ASN A 720 17.08 29.49 -34.37
C ASN A 720 17.11 28.08 -35.02
N ASP A 721 18.06 27.84 -35.89
CA ASP A 721 18.21 26.58 -36.60
C ASP A 721 18.92 25.49 -35.74
N GLN A 722 19.74 25.87 -34.74
CA GLN A 722 20.53 24.94 -33.92
C GLN A 722 19.96 24.69 -32.51
N ILE A 723 19.49 25.72 -31.83
CA ILE A 723 19.12 25.61 -30.42
C ILE A 723 17.83 24.77 -30.22
N PRO A 724 16.73 25.01 -30.97
CA PRO A 724 15.53 24.21 -30.81
C PRO A 724 15.74 22.72 -31.05
N PRO A 725 16.44 22.28 -32.13
CA PRO A 725 16.74 20.86 -32.32
C PRO A 725 17.58 20.26 -31.19
N LEU A 726 18.54 20.99 -30.66
CA LEU A 726 19.39 20.55 -29.54
C LEU A 726 18.56 20.29 -28.28
N LEU A 727 17.77 21.29 -27.86
CA LEU A 727 16.89 21.16 -26.72
C LEU A 727 15.83 20.09 -26.92
N GLN A 728 15.24 20.05 -28.14
CA GLN A 728 14.29 19.00 -28.49
C GLN A 728 14.97 17.62 -28.40
N GLY A 729 16.21 17.48 -28.87
CA GLY A 729 16.97 16.24 -28.78
C GLY A 729 17.18 15.80 -27.34
N ILE A 730 17.55 16.71 -26.44
CA ILE A 730 17.72 16.44 -25.01
C ILE A 730 16.38 16.00 -24.38
N LEU A 731 15.32 16.77 -24.62
CA LEU A 731 14.00 16.48 -24.07
C LEU A 731 13.39 15.19 -24.65
N GLN A 732 13.66 14.88 -25.91
CA GLN A 732 13.16 13.68 -26.58
C GLN A 732 13.76 12.39 -25.99
N GLN A 733 14.89 12.47 -25.30
CA GLN A 733 15.49 11.33 -24.64
C GLN A 733 14.68 10.80 -23.47
N PHE A 734 13.75 11.61 -22.96
CA PHE A 734 12.75 11.10 -22.02
C PHE A 734 11.69 10.20 -22.68
N ALA A 735 11.64 10.13 -24.01
CA ALA A 735 10.83 9.15 -24.75
C ALA A 735 11.68 7.90 -25.01
N ILE A 736 11.63 6.95 -24.09
CA ILE A 736 12.45 5.73 -24.07
C ILE A 736 11.66 4.58 -24.68
N ASN A 737 12.34 3.76 -25.47
CA ASN A 737 11.85 2.46 -25.89
C ASN A 737 13.04 1.49 -25.84
N GLN A 738 13.22 0.84 -24.71
CA GLN A 738 14.42 0.05 -24.42
C GLN A 738 14.08 -1.32 -23.85
N SER A 739 14.72 -2.35 -24.38
CA SER A 739 14.70 -3.68 -23.77
C SER A 739 15.72 -3.77 -22.65
N ILE A 740 15.27 -4.21 -21.49
CA ILE A 740 16.10 -4.43 -20.30
C ILE A 740 16.24 -5.92 -20.11
N ALA A 741 17.46 -6.43 -20.23
CA ALA A 741 17.75 -7.81 -19.94
C ALA A 741 17.76 -8.05 -18.43
N LEU A 742 16.99 -9.03 -17.99
CA LEU A 742 16.97 -9.52 -16.62
C LEU A 742 17.79 -10.80 -16.55
N PRO A 743 18.83 -10.86 -15.74
CA PRO A 743 19.49 -12.15 -15.46
C PRO A 743 18.48 -13.09 -14.80
N GLY A 744 18.73 -14.38 -14.86
CA GLY A 744 17.90 -15.34 -14.13
C GLY A 744 17.84 -14.96 -12.65
N LEU A 745 16.62 -14.69 -12.17
CA LEU A 745 16.40 -14.21 -10.79
C LEU A 745 16.48 -15.35 -9.78
N LEU A 746 16.24 -16.57 -10.25
CA LEU A 746 16.31 -17.81 -9.48
C LEU A 746 17.49 -18.65 -9.97
N PRO A 747 18.16 -19.43 -9.12
CA PRO A 747 19.22 -20.34 -9.54
C PRO A 747 18.77 -21.25 -10.68
N GLY A 748 19.55 -21.30 -11.78
CA GLY A 748 19.25 -22.14 -12.95
C GLY A 748 18.20 -21.57 -13.91
N GLN A 749 17.63 -20.42 -13.64
CA GLN A 749 16.66 -19.77 -14.51
C GLN A 749 17.33 -19.07 -15.70
N PRO A 750 16.77 -19.18 -16.92
CA PRO A 750 17.28 -18.45 -18.07
C PRO A 750 17.05 -16.94 -17.93
N ALA A 751 17.92 -16.17 -18.55
CA ALA A 751 17.71 -14.73 -18.65
C ALA A 751 16.44 -14.42 -19.48
N THR A 752 15.72 -13.39 -19.08
CA THR A 752 14.56 -12.88 -19.79
C THR A 752 14.68 -11.37 -20.04
N SER A 753 13.71 -10.74 -20.64
CA SER A 753 13.72 -9.30 -20.85
C SER A 753 12.36 -8.67 -20.63
N ILE A 754 12.38 -7.43 -20.14
CA ILE A 754 11.23 -6.55 -20.09
C ILE A 754 11.50 -5.33 -20.95
N GLN A 755 10.47 -4.71 -21.46
CA GLN A 755 10.58 -3.52 -22.30
C GLN A 755 10.04 -2.31 -21.53
N LEU A 756 10.88 -1.29 -21.39
CA LEU A 756 10.52 0.02 -20.88
C LEU A 756 10.10 0.90 -22.05
N VAL A 757 8.92 1.47 -21.97
CA VAL A 757 8.40 2.43 -22.94
C VAL A 757 7.96 3.69 -22.20
N SER A 758 8.35 4.84 -22.74
CA SER A 758 7.89 6.11 -22.21
C SER A 758 7.64 7.12 -23.32
N LYS A 759 6.78 8.08 -23.05
CA LYS A 759 6.50 9.22 -23.93
C LYS A 759 6.31 10.48 -23.10
N LEU A 760 6.67 11.61 -23.65
CA LEU A 760 6.38 12.87 -23.02
C LEU A 760 4.86 13.10 -22.98
N MET A 761 4.34 13.39 -21.78
CA MET A 761 2.94 13.75 -21.57
C MET A 761 2.76 15.27 -21.58
N ASP A 762 3.56 15.96 -20.76
CA ASP A 762 3.47 17.39 -20.53
C ASP A 762 4.81 17.98 -20.17
N LEU A 763 5.01 19.24 -20.48
CA LEU A 763 6.19 20.00 -20.10
C LEU A 763 5.77 21.43 -19.80
N THR A 764 5.83 21.79 -18.53
CA THR A 764 5.38 23.10 -18.06
C THR A 764 6.53 23.83 -17.41
N PHE A 765 6.86 25.00 -17.93
CA PHE A 765 7.84 25.91 -17.34
C PHE A 765 7.15 27.02 -16.55
N SER A 766 7.80 27.39 -15.46
CA SER A 766 7.47 28.52 -14.60
C SER A 766 8.76 29.23 -14.19
N PRO A 767 8.73 30.42 -13.57
CA PRO A 767 9.94 31.12 -13.09
C PRO A 767 10.78 30.33 -12.08
N LYS A 768 10.28 29.18 -11.60
CA LYS A 768 10.99 28.31 -10.66
C LYS A 768 11.74 27.15 -11.33
N GLY A 769 11.39 26.84 -12.58
CA GLY A 769 11.95 25.74 -13.35
C GLY A 769 10.92 25.07 -14.24
N GLY A 770 11.29 23.96 -14.84
CA GLY A 770 10.45 23.15 -15.72
C GLY A 770 10.03 21.84 -15.08
N ILE A 771 8.76 21.46 -15.22
CA ILE A 771 8.23 20.17 -14.85
C ILE A 771 8.00 19.37 -16.12
N VAL A 772 8.67 18.24 -16.24
CA VAL A 772 8.50 17.24 -17.31
C VAL A 772 7.65 16.11 -16.77
N LYS A 773 6.48 15.87 -17.32
CA LYS A 773 5.63 14.71 -17.04
C LYS A 773 5.77 13.69 -18.16
N ILE A 774 6.00 12.46 -17.77
CA ILE A 774 6.32 11.37 -18.69
C ILE A 774 5.37 10.22 -18.40
N ASP A 775 4.57 9.86 -19.38
CA ASP A 775 3.85 8.60 -19.34
C ASP A 775 4.85 7.48 -19.58
N ALA A 776 4.93 6.56 -18.64
CA ALA A 776 5.93 5.50 -18.69
C ALA A 776 5.34 4.16 -18.27
N GLY A 777 5.88 3.09 -18.80
CA GLY A 777 5.40 1.76 -18.47
C GLY A 777 6.33 0.65 -18.91
N PHE A 778 6.01 -0.54 -18.41
CA PHE A 778 6.71 -1.76 -18.72
C PHE A 778 5.82 -2.75 -19.44
N SER A 779 6.40 -3.48 -20.37
CA SER A 779 5.76 -4.64 -20.98
C SER A 779 6.73 -5.82 -21.04
N ALA A 780 6.16 -7.00 -21.21
CA ALA A 780 6.93 -8.22 -21.40
C ALA A 780 6.16 -9.22 -22.26
N ALA A 781 6.87 -10.10 -22.94
CA ALA A 781 6.25 -11.27 -23.53
C ALA A 781 5.69 -12.18 -22.43
N LYS A 782 4.51 -12.73 -22.64
CA LYS A 782 3.87 -13.61 -21.66
C LYS A 782 4.62 -14.93 -21.52
N GLY A 783 5.32 -15.11 -20.40
CA GLY A 783 5.99 -16.33 -19.99
C GLY A 783 5.21 -17.11 -18.91
N THR A 784 4.36 -16.44 -18.14
CA THR A 784 3.47 -17.11 -17.15
C THR A 784 2.24 -17.72 -17.82
N THR A 785 1.72 -18.80 -17.21
CA THR A 785 0.45 -19.42 -17.60
C THR A 785 -0.76 -18.71 -17.01
N HIS A 786 -0.57 -17.90 -16.00
CA HIS A 786 -1.63 -17.19 -15.27
C HIS A 786 -2.12 -15.96 -16.03
N SER A 787 -3.31 -15.52 -15.71
CA SER A 787 -3.94 -14.35 -16.31
C SER A 787 -4.62 -13.52 -15.24
N VAL A 788 -4.32 -12.24 -15.22
CA VAL A 788 -4.88 -11.24 -14.30
C VAL A 788 -5.37 -10.01 -15.09
N LEU A 789 -6.07 -9.10 -14.45
CA LEU A 789 -6.60 -7.89 -15.11
C LEU A 789 -5.50 -6.94 -15.60
N GLY A 790 -4.31 -7.00 -15.01
CA GLY A 790 -3.17 -6.16 -15.35
C GLY A 790 -2.34 -5.79 -14.13
N ALA A 791 -1.40 -4.87 -14.32
CA ALA A 791 -0.67 -4.28 -13.20
C ALA A 791 -1.62 -3.43 -12.35
N ILE A 792 -1.49 -3.51 -11.03
CA ILE A 792 -2.37 -2.78 -10.10
C ILE A 792 -1.97 -1.33 -10.05
N GLY A 793 -2.96 -0.45 -10.24
CA GLY A 793 -2.78 0.99 -10.14
C GLY A 793 -3.29 1.55 -8.81
N ARG A 794 -2.56 2.54 -8.27
CA ARG A 794 -2.85 3.22 -7.02
C ARG A 794 -4.13 4.08 -7.08
N GLY A 795 -4.58 4.46 -8.27
CA GLY A 795 -5.86 5.15 -8.44
C GLY A 795 -7.08 4.42 -7.90
N GLY A 796 -6.91 3.12 -7.58
CA GLY A 796 -7.91 2.34 -6.84
C GLY A 796 -7.82 2.44 -5.32
N CYS A 797 -6.90 3.21 -4.75
CA CYS A 797 -6.82 3.47 -3.32
C CYS A 797 -8.08 4.15 -2.80
N MET A 798 -8.85 3.44 -1.99
CA MET A 798 -10.14 3.91 -1.51
C MET A 798 -9.98 4.96 -0.42
N GLY A 799 -10.61 6.13 -0.61
CA GLY A 799 -10.61 7.22 0.37
C GLY A 799 -9.32 8.05 0.39
N THR A 800 -8.41 7.87 -0.57
CA THR A 800 -7.25 8.75 -0.72
C THR A 800 -7.53 9.87 -1.73
N VAL A 801 -6.94 11.02 -1.46
CA VAL A 801 -6.90 12.16 -2.37
C VAL A 801 -6.05 11.77 -3.58
N GLU A 802 -6.25 12.45 -4.70
CA GLU A 802 -5.44 12.33 -5.91
C GLU A 802 -3.94 12.30 -5.59
N ASP A 803 -3.22 11.41 -6.24
CA ASP A 803 -1.79 11.33 -6.15
C ASP A 803 -1.17 12.64 -6.64
N ALA A 804 -0.65 13.41 -5.72
CA ALA A 804 -0.04 14.69 -5.99
C ALA A 804 1.46 14.63 -5.66
N PHE A 805 2.26 15.01 -6.62
CA PHE A 805 3.69 15.16 -6.43
C PHE A 805 4.00 16.61 -6.06
N ALA A 806 4.42 16.82 -4.81
CA ALA A 806 4.88 18.12 -4.35
C ALA A 806 6.38 18.28 -4.67
N ILE A 807 6.68 19.12 -5.66
CA ILE A 807 8.06 19.46 -6.05
C ILE A 807 8.61 20.49 -5.07
N ASP A 808 9.74 20.16 -4.46
CA ASP A 808 10.57 21.15 -3.76
C ASP A 808 11.37 21.94 -4.78
N GLN A 809 10.85 23.10 -5.11
CA GLN A 809 11.42 23.96 -6.14
C GLN A 809 12.74 24.66 -5.72
N SER A 810 13.28 24.30 -4.55
CA SER A 810 14.63 24.71 -4.09
C SER A 810 15.74 23.81 -4.64
N GLN A 811 15.39 22.65 -5.19
CA GLN A 811 16.37 21.66 -5.67
C GLN A 811 16.80 21.90 -7.13
N ARG A 812 18.02 21.49 -7.46
CA ARG A 812 18.54 21.60 -8.85
C ARG A 812 17.79 20.67 -9.80
N LEU A 813 17.73 19.40 -9.46
CA LEU A 813 17.05 18.35 -10.22
C LEU A 813 16.25 17.49 -9.25
N GLN A 814 15.02 17.18 -9.61
CA GLN A 814 14.23 16.23 -8.85
C GLN A 814 13.58 15.22 -9.80
N ILE A 815 13.73 13.95 -9.48
CA ILE A 815 13.12 12.85 -10.24
C ILE A 815 12.09 12.19 -9.34
N ALA A 816 10.89 11.98 -9.82
CA ALA A 816 9.84 11.30 -9.10
C ALA A 816 9.31 10.11 -9.89
N VAL A 817 9.16 9.01 -9.21
CA VAL A 817 8.69 7.73 -9.74
C VAL A 817 7.36 7.39 -9.07
N HIS A 818 6.33 7.21 -9.87
CA HIS A 818 5.00 6.82 -9.37
C HIS A 818 4.97 5.35 -8.95
N ASP A 819 4.22 5.03 -7.90
CA ASP A 819 4.11 3.66 -7.39
C ASP A 819 3.51 2.70 -8.43
N ASP A 820 2.60 3.17 -9.27
CA ASP A 820 2.01 2.36 -10.35
C ASP A 820 3.05 1.94 -11.39
N PHE A 821 4.02 2.81 -11.67
CA PHE A 821 5.13 2.48 -12.55
C PHE A 821 6.01 1.37 -11.96
N ILE A 822 6.25 1.43 -10.63
CA ILE A 822 6.94 0.37 -9.91
C ILE A 822 6.14 -0.93 -9.96
N ASN A 823 4.84 -0.86 -9.68
CA ASN A 823 3.96 -2.02 -9.73
C ASN A 823 3.88 -2.63 -11.13
N GLN A 824 3.92 -1.80 -12.18
CA GLN A 824 3.95 -2.28 -13.56
C GLN A 824 5.27 -2.98 -13.90
N ALA A 825 6.40 -2.53 -13.35
CA ALA A 825 7.67 -3.25 -13.49
C ALA A 825 7.63 -4.62 -12.82
N LEU A 826 7.14 -4.70 -11.59
CA LEU A 826 6.94 -5.98 -10.89
C LEU A 826 6.02 -6.93 -11.67
N TYR A 827 4.94 -6.37 -12.22
CA TYR A 827 4.04 -7.11 -13.09
C TYR A 827 4.72 -7.62 -14.36
N ALA A 828 5.52 -6.80 -15.03
CA ALA A 828 6.23 -7.20 -16.25
C ALA A 828 7.25 -8.33 -15.98
N VAL A 829 7.96 -8.27 -14.87
CA VAL A 829 8.87 -9.34 -14.41
C VAL A 829 8.09 -10.64 -14.17
N TRP A 830 6.95 -10.56 -13.49
CA TRP A 830 6.06 -11.71 -13.27
C TRP A 830 5.47 -12.23 -14.60
N LEU A 831 5.00 -11.34 -15.46
CA LEU A 831 4.42 -11.69 -16.75
C LEU A 831 5.44 -12.43 -17.63
N ALA A 832 6.71 -12.02 -17.59
CA ALA A 832 7.81 -12.69 -18.27
C ALA A 832 8.13 -14.09 -17.73
N GLY A 833 7.49 -14.52 -16.62
CA GLY A 833 7.75 -15.81 -15.98
C GLY A 833 9.01 -15.86 -15.12
N ALA A 834 9.63 -14.71 -14.85
CA ALA A 834 10.90 -14.64 -14.12
C ALA A 834 10.77 -14.94 -12.61
N LEU A 835 9.56 -15.14 -12.10
CA LEU A 835 9.29 -15.41 -10.68
C LEU A 835 8.71 -16.82 -10.44
N SER A 836 8.67 -17.66 -11.46
CA SER A 836 8.23 -19.06 -11.36
C SER A 836 9.33 -20.00 -11.81
N GLN A 837 9.57 -21.04 -11.06
CA GLN A 837 10.61 -22.03 -11.39
C GLN A 837 10.31 -23.40 -10.79
N LYS A 838 10.73 -24.46 -11.49
CA LYS A 838 10.64 -25.84 -11.03
C LYS A 838 12.01 -26.41 -10.67
N GLY A 839 12.00 -27.32 -9.74
CA GLY A 839 13.19 -28.10 -9.38
C GLY A 839 14.28 -27.29 -8.68
N LEU A 840 13.90 -26.22 -7.95
CA LEU A 840 14.86 -25.49 -7.11
C LEU A 840 15.39 -26.41 -6.00
N ASP A 841 16.70 -26.50 -5.88
CA ASP A 841 17.35 -27.24 -4.80
C ASP A 841 17.17 -26.53 -3.46
N LEU A 842 16.39 -27.09 -2.56
CA LEU A 842 16.13 -26.50 -1.24
C LEU A 842 17.35 -26.55 -0.35
N GLY A 843 18.25 -27.50 -0.51
CA GLY A 843 19.52 -27.57 0.22
C GLY A 843 20.42 -26.41 -0.15
N ALA A 844 20.55 -26.13 -1.46
CA ALA A 844 21.32 -24.99 -1.96
C ALA A 844 20.73 -23.63 -1.55
N LEU A 845 19.38 -23.51 -1.47
CA LEU A 845 18.70 -22.29 -1.05
C LEU A 845 18.78 -22.03 0.46
N ALA A 846 18.79 -23.09 1.27
CA ALA A 846 18.84 -23.00 2.72
C ALA A 846 20.22 -22.65 3.28
N GLY A 847 21.29 -22.86 2.50
CA GLY A 847 22.65 -22.67 2.95
C GLY A 847 23.01 -23.56 4.16
N ASP A 848 24.06 -23.18 4.90
CA ASP A 848 24.50 -23.89 6.12
C ASP A 848 23.54 -23.78 7.33
N SER A 849 22.25 -23.50 7.10
CA SER A 849 21.24 -23.41 8.16
C SER A 849 20.95 -24.80 8.74
N ALA A 850 21.80 -25.24 9.66
CA ALA A 850 21.84 -26.55 10.30
C ALA A 850 20.62 -26.90 11.19
N SER A 851 19.50 -26.21 11.10
CA SER A 851 18.35 -26.39 12.00
C SER A 851 17.05 -26.83 11.32
N SER A 852 17.10 -27.32 10.08
CA SER A 852 15.90 -27.89 9.46
C SER A 852 15.57 -29.25 10.10
N PRO A 853 14.32 -29.48 10.55
CA PRO A 853 13.90 -30.77 11.07
C PRO A 853 13.75 -31.84 9.97
N PHE A 854 13.87 -31.43 8.71
CA PHE A 854 13.80 -32.32 7.56
C PHE A 854 15.14 -32.40 6.81
N PRO A 855 15.48 -33.53 6.23
CA PRO A 855 16.60 -33.63 5.30
C PRO A 855 16.31 -32.76 4.08
N LEU A 856 17.12 -31.75 3.84
CA LEU A 856 16.99 -30.86 2.67
C LEU A 856 17.87 -31.34 1.50
N ASP A 857 18.74 -32.28 1.73
CA ASP A 857 19.56 -32.88 0.67
C ASP A 857 18.66 -33.68 -0.30
N GLY A 858 18.68 -33.31 -1.57
CA GLY A 858 17.79 -33.86 -2.60
C GLY A 858 16.34 -33.35 -2.52
N ALA A 859 16.03 -32.42 -1.64
CA ALA A 859 14.73 -31.80 -1.59
C ALA A 859 14.58 -30.72 -2.68
N THR A 860 13.44 -30.69 -3.37
CA THR A 860 13.18 -29.73 -4.43
C THR A 860 11.94 -28.89 -4.15
N LEU A 861 11.97 -27.67 -4.67
CA LEU A 861 10.86 -26.70 -4.61
C LEU A 861 10.45 -26.32 -6.04
N ASP A 862 9.18 -26.49 -6.35
CA ASP A 862 8.55 -25.83 -7.49
C ASP A 862 7.80 -24.60 -6.96
N LEU A 863 8.15 -23.44 -7.46
CA LEU A 863 7.53 -22.16 -7.10
C LEU A 863 6.78 -21.60 -8.29
N ASP A 864 5.52 -21.24 -8.09
CA ASP A 864 4.69 -20.61 -9.11
C ASP A 864 3.82 -19.49 -8.47
N LEU A 865 3.99 -18.27 -8.96
CA LEU A 865 3.25 -17.10 -8.49
C LEU A 865 1.99 -16.92 -9.34
N PHE A 866 0.82 -17.15 -8.75
CA PHE A 866 -0.46 -16.96 -9.44
C PHE A 866 -0.82 -15.49 -9.57
N LEU A 867 -0.33 -14.66 -8.64
CA LEU A 867 -0.48 -13.21 -8.66
C LEU A 867 0.89 -12.53 -8.70
N GLN A 868 0.97 -11.41 -9.38
CA GLN A 868 2.18 -10.57 -9.39
C GLN A 868 2.47 -10.03 -7.99
N PRO A 869 3.74 -9.83 -7.61
CA PRO A 869 4.07 -9.02 -6.46
C PRO A 869 3.67 -7.56 -6.67
N MET A 870 3.31 -6.87 -5.60
CA MET A 870 3.00 -5.44 -5.66
C MET A 870 3.52 -4.69 -4.45
N LEU A 871 3.78 -3.41 -4.64
CA LEU A 871 4.03 -2.45 -3.56
C LEU A 871 2.73 -1.73 -3.23
N GLU A 872 2.31 -1.87 -1.98
CA GLU A 872 1.14 -1.19 -1.43
C GLU A 872 1.59 -0.03 -0.56
N SER A 873 1.08 1.15 -0.84
CA SER A 873 1.38 2.38 -0.10
C SER A 873 0.14 3.15 0.33
N CYS A 874 -1.05 2.63 0.04
CA CYS A 874 -2.32 3.28 0.36
C CYS A 874 -2.57 3.30 1.87
N GLY A 875 -2.82 4.50 2.41
CA GLY A 875 -3.17 4.66 3.83
C GLY A 875 -2.01 4.51 4.81
N SER A 876 -0.76 4.50 4.35
CA SER A 876 0.38 4.49 5.25
C SER A 876 0.54 5.85 5.94
N ALA A 877 0.63 5.81 7.27
CA ALA A 877 0.89 6.98 8.09
C ALA A 877 2.32 7.52 7.94
N ASN A 878 3.27 6.61 7.67
CA ASN A 878 4.65 6.95 7.34
C ASN A 878 4.80 6.97 5.82
N PRO A 879 5.06 8.10 5.18
CA PRO A 879 5.18 8.18 3.73
C PRO A 879 6.32 7.32 3.16
N MET A 880 7.37 7.06 3.95
CA MET A 880 8.48 6.19 3.52
C MET A 880 8.20 4.70 3.66
N ALA A 881 7.17 4.32 4.41
CA ALA A 881 6.79 2.93 4.57
C ALA A 881 5.92 2.46 3.40
N VAL A 882 6.28 1.34 2.84
CA VAL A 882 5.53 0.62 1.82
C VAL A 882 5.34 -0.81 2.29
N LYS A 883 4.40 -1.51 1.70
CA LYS A 883 4.19 -2.93 1.94
C LYS A 883 4.42 -3.70 0.65
N LEU A 884 5.29 -4.68 0.71
CA LEU A 884 5.41 -5.65 -0.37
C LEU A 884 4.35 -6.73 -0.13
N GLN A 885 3.47 -6.92 -1.10
CA GLN A 885 2.41 -7.91 -1.06
C GLN A 885 2.64 -8.95 -2.14
N VAL A 886 2.45 -10.20 -1.78
CA VAL A 886 2.48 -11.35 -2.67
C VAL A 886 1.28 -12.22 -2.35
N GLY A 887 0.35 -12.32 -3.29
CA GLY A 887 -0.82 -13.15 -3.16
C GLY A 887 -0.68 -14.48 -3.90
N ASP A 888 -1.29 -15.51 -3.35
CA ASP A 888 -1.45 -16.83 -3.98
C ASP A 888 -0.18 -17.39 -4.66
N ALA A 889 0.95 -17.35 -3.94
CA ALA A 889 2.12 -18.08 -4.37
C ALA A 889 1.95 -19.57 -4.08
N PHE A 890 2.04 -20.39 -5.11
CA PHE A 890 2.01 -21.84 -4.97
C PHE A 890 3.43 -22.38 -4.85
N ALA A 891 3.66 -23.21 -3.86
CA ALA A 891 4.90 -23.91 -3.64
C ALA A 891 4.63 -25.42 -3.55
N GLN A 892 5.24 -26.18 -4.41
CA GLN A 892 5.27 -27.65 -4.30
C GLN A 892 6.63 -28.09 -3.77
N VAL A 893 6.65 -28.64 -2.59
CA VAL A 893 7.85 -29.15 -1.92
C VAL A 893 7.89 -30.66 -2.08
N ASN A 894 8.98 -31.17 -2.61
CA ASN A 894 9.23 -32.60 -2.71
C ASN A 894 10.36 -32.93 -1.74
N LEU A 895 10.06 -33.71 -0.72
CA LEU A 895 11.00 -34.16 0.29
C LEU A 895 11.36 -35.63 0.07
N PRO A 896 12.65 -36.01 0.15
CA PRO A 896 13.08 -37.41 -0.01
C PRO A 896 12.75 -38.25 1.25
N ILE A 897 11.50 -38.26 1.67
CA ILE A 897 11.01 -38.95 2.86
C ILE A 897 9.93 -39.93 2.41
N GLY A 898 10.11 -41.20 2.71
CA GLY A 898 9.17 -42.26 2.32
C GLY A 898 9.41 -42.77 0.90
N ASP A 899 8.64 -43.78 0.53
CA ASP A 899 8.60 -44.35 -0.82
C ASP A 899 7.13 -44.63 -1.16
N PRO A 900 6.45 -43.80 -1.98
CA PRO A 900 7.01 -42.64 -2.72
C PRO A 900 7.40 -41.44 -1.83
N PRO A 901 8.24 -40.51 -2.33
CA PRO A 901 8.64 -39.33 -1.61
C PRO A 901 7.46 -38.44 -1.20
N LEU A 902 7.59 -37.76 -0.07
CA LEU A 902 6.57 -36.84 0.44
C LEU A 902 6.49 -35.58 -0.45
N GLN A 903 5.31 -35.34 -0.99
CA GLN A 903 4.99 -34.14 -1.75
C GLN A 903 3.98 -33.28 -0.99
N LEU A 904 4.27 -32.00 -0.87
CA LEU A 904 3.45 -31.02 -0.19
C LEU A 904 3.16 -29.86 -1.14
N GLY A 905 1.89 -29.56 -1.37
CA GLY A 905 1.45 -28.40 -2.12
C GLY A 905 0.89 -27.32 -1.19
N LEU A 906 1.45 -26.14 -1.24
CA LEU A 906 1.13 -25.02 -0.36
C LEU A 906 0.72 -23.80 -1.17
N PHE A 907 -0.36 -23.12 -0.76
CA PHE A 907 -0.60 -21.75 -1.17
C PHE A 907 -0.21 -20.79 -0.06
N MET A 908 0.40 -19.68 -0.45
CA MET A 908 0.90 -18.67 0.48
C MET A 908 0.51 -17.27 0.00
N SER A 909 0.07 -16.45 0.93
CA SER A 909 -0.06 -15.00 0.73
C SER A 909 0.72 -14.28 1.81
N LEU A 910 1.56 -13.33 1.40
CA LEU A 910 2.52 -12.64 2.27
C LEU A 910 2.35 -11.14 2.17
N GLU A 911 2.49 -10.47 3.29
CA GLU A 911 2.60 -9.02 3.36
C GLU A 911 3.76 -8.66 4.30
N VAL A 912 4.71 -7.90 3.80
CA VAL A 912 5.87 -7.44 4.57
C VAL A 912 6.00 -5.93 4.46
N GLY A 913 6.13 -5.26 5.60
CA GLY A 913 6.47 -3.86 5.64
C GLY A 913 7.90 -3.63 5.16
N ALA A 914 8.12 -2.55 4.44
CA ALA A 914 9.43 -2.17 3.94
C ALA A 914 9.64 -0.65 4.05
N GLN A 915 10.88 -0.24 4.26
CA GLN A 915 11.26 1.16 4.26
C GLN A 915 12.38 1.37 3.23
N LEU A 916 12.20 2.37 2.39
CA LEU A 916 13.21 2.79 1.45
C LEU A 916 14.19 3.78 2.12
N ALA A 917 15.48 3.60 1.92
CA ALA A 917 16.51 4.48 2.45
C ALA A 917 17.70 4.59 1.48
N LEU A 918 18.38 5.72 1.53
CA LEU A 918 19.65 5.92 0.84
C LEU A 918 20.81 5.59 1.79
N LYS A 919 21.74 4.78 1.34
CA LYS A 919 22.98 4.46 2.07
C LYS A 919 24.20 4.78 1.20
N ALA A 920 25.32 5.12 1.84
CA ALA A 920 26.61 5.22 1.15
C ALA A 920 27.10 3.82 0.77
N GLY A 921 27.43 3.63 -0.49
CA GLY A 921 28.03 2.42 -1.04
C GLY A 921 29.58 2.47 -1.03
N ALA A 922 30.20 1.48 -1.70
CA ALA A 922 31.62 1.47 -1.93
C ALA A 922 32.03 2.61 -2.87
N GLU A 923 33.25 3.14 -2.69
CA GLU A 923 33.81 4.21 -3.56
C GLU A 923 32.96 5.50 -3.63
N GLY A 924 32.11 5.76 -2.60
CA GLY A 924 31.29 6.96 -2.56
C GLY A 924 30.02 6.94 -3.42
N GLN A 925 29.73 5.82 -4.09
CA GLN A 925 28.46 5.62 -4.78
C GLN A 925 27.30 5.62 -3.77
N GLN A 926 26.15 6.07 -4.21
CA GLN A 926 24.94 5.98 -3.43
C GLN A 926 24.16 4.71 -3.78
N GLN A 927 23.66 4.05 -2.76
CA GLN A 927 22.88 2.82 -2.91
C GLN A 927 21.48 3.03 -2.32
N LEU A 928 20.48 2.65 -3.10
CA LEU A 928 19.14 2.49 -2.56
C LEU A 928 19.11 1.20 -1.76
N SER A 929 18.69 1.27 -0.51
CA SER A 929 18.49 0.12 0.35
C SER A 929 17.02 -0.02 0.71
N ILE A 930 16.56 -1.25 0.79
CA ILE A 930 15.24 -1.60 1.27
C ILE A 930 15.42 -2.32 2.59
N ALA A 931 14.90 -1.74 3.65
CA ALA A 931 14.84 -2.39 4.95
C ALA A 931 13.46 -3.04 5.10
N LEU A 932 13.43 -4.35 5.27
CA LEU A 932 12.20 -5.09 5.54
C LEU A 932 11.91 -5.10 7.02
N ASP A 933 10.64 -5.00 7.38
CA ASP A 933 10.18 -5.20 8.73
C ASP A 933 10.39 -6.66 9.13
N LYS A 934 10.74 -6.87 10.40
CA LYS A 934 10.94 -8.24 10.94
C LYS A 934 9.63 -9.01 11.05
N THR A 935 8.51 -8.31 11.04
CA THR A 935 7.19 -8.93 11.15
C THR A 935 6.62 -9.09 9.75
N ILE A 936 6.42 -10.34 9.35
CA ILE A 936 5.80 -10.70 8.08
C ILE A 936 4.41 -11.25 8.39
N GLU A 937 3.40 -10.59 7.87
CA GLU A 937 2.05 -11.13 7.89
C GLU A 937 1.92 -12.17 6.79
N HIS A 938 1.51 -13.38 7.15
CA HIS A 938 1.39 -14.48 6.21
C HIS A 938 0.08 -15.24 6.40
N GLN A 939 -0.35 -15.89 5.33
CA GLN A 939 -1.44 -16.83 5.29
C GLN A 939 -0.98 -18.02 4.45
N ILE A 940 -1.04 -19.21 5.02
CA ILE A 940 -0.51 -20.42 4.42
C ILE A 940 -1.57 -21.52 4.53
N GLU A 941 -1.78 -22.26 3.45
CA GLU A 941 -2.67 -23.40 3.38
C GLU A 941 -1.97 -24.59 2.69
N LEU A 942 -1.94 -25.71 3.36
CA LEU A 942 -1.52 -26.97 2.77
C LEU A 942 -2.71 -27.58 1.98
N VAL A 943 -2.68 -27.41 0.65
CA VAL A 943 -3.77 -27.85 -0.23
C VAL A 943 -3.62 -29.30 -0.70
N SER A 944 -2.41 -29.80 -0.72
CA SER A 944 -2.15 -31.19 -1.07
C SER A 944 -0.99 -31.80 -0.26
N ILE A 945 -1.12 -33.07 0.01
CA ILE A 945 -0.11 -33.90 0.66
C ILE A 945 -0.16 -35.32 0.04
N SER A 946 1.00 -35.99 -0.06
CA SER A 946 1.08 -37.34 -0.55
C SER A 946 0.12 -38.24 0.21
N LYS A 947 -0.55 -39.16 -0.51
CA LYS A 947 -1.62 -39.99 0.00
C LYS A 947 -1.24 -40.79 1.26
N ASP A 948 -0.01 -41.28 1.33
CA ASP A 948 0.49 -42.07 2.46
C ASP A 948 0.70 -41.26 3.73
N PHE A 949 0.69 -39.89 3.62
CA PHE A 949 0.83 -38.95 4.73
C PHE A 949 -0.44 -38.13 5.00
N ALA A 950 -1.55 -38.50 4.34
CA ALA A 950 -2.82 -37.74 4.41
C ALA A 950 -3.33 -37.58 5.85
N ASP A 951 -3.21 -38.62 6.69
CA ASP A 951 -3.62 -38.58 8.09
C ASP A 951 -2.75 -37.65 8.96
N SER A 952 -1.57 -37.30 8.45
CA SER A 952 -0.63 -36.39 9.12
C SER A 952 -0.73 -34.94 8.59
N LYS A 953 -1.69 -34.63 7.72
CA LYS A 953 -1.84 -33.31 7.08
C LYS A 953 -1.78 -32.16 8.09
N LYS A 954 -2.54 -32.25 9.17
CA LYS A 954 -2.59 -31.22 10.20
C LYS A 954 -1.24 -31.04 10.91
N THR A 955 -0.58 -32.13 11.22
CA THR A 955 0.75 -32.11 11.86
C THR A 955 1.78 -31.43 10.95
N PHE A 956 1.75 -31.72 9.66
CA PHE A 956 2.63 -31.07 8.69
C PHE A 956 2.27 -29.59 8.49
N GLU A 957 0.98 -29.26 8.42
CA GLU A 957 0.53 -27.87 8.32
C GLU A 957 1.02 -27.05 9.52
N ASP A 958 0.76 -27.49 10.74
CA ASP A 958 1.19 -26.80 11.96
C ASP A 958 2.72 -26.67 12.03
N LEU A 959 3.45 -27.71 11.64
CA LEU A 959 4.91 -27.71 11.61
C LEU A 959 5.46 -26.75 10.55
N ILE A 960 4.92 -26.76 9.35
CA ILE A 960 5.35 -25.87 8.27
C ILE A 960 5.06 -24.41 8.61
N VAL A 961 3.86 -24.11 9.10
CA VAL A 961 3.48 -22.78 9.56
C VAL A 961 4.46 -22.30 10.64
N LYS A 962 4.76 -23.14 11.61
CA LYS A 962 5.73 -22.81 12.67
C LYS A 962 7.13 -22.55 12.11
N LEU A 963 7.64 -23.45 11.26
CA LEU A 963 8.98 -23.32 10.66
C LEU A 963 9.09 -22.04 9.81
N LEU A 964 8.08 -21.77 8.99
CA LEU A 964 8.04 -20.58 8.19
C LEU A 964 7.97 -19.32 9.06
N SER A 965 7.11 -19.32 10.07
CA SER A 965 7.01 -18.20 11.01
C SER A 965 8.33 -17.96 11.75
N ASP A 966 8.99 -19.02 12.22
CA ASP A 966 10.28 -18.94 12.92
C ASP A 966 11.42 -18.45 12.00
N GLN A 967 11.42 -18.86 10.72
CA GLN A 967 12.39 -18.40 9.74
C GLN A 967 12.15 -16.95 9.34
N LEU A 968 10.90 -16.58 9.09
CA LEU A 968 10.51 -15.22 8.74
C LEU A 968 10.79 -14.23 9.88
N ALA A 969 10.61 -14.65 11.14
CA ALA A 969 10.94 -13.84 12.32
C ALA A 969 12.46 -13.61 12.50
N LYS A 970 13.30 -14.52 11.99
CA LYS A 970 14.77 -14.35 11.97
C LYS A 970 15.25 -13.40 10.89
N GLY A 971 14.35 -12.95 10.00
CA GLY A 971 14.66 -12.21 8.79
C GLY A 971 14.94 -13.16 7.61
N VAL A 972 14.87 -12.62 6.41
CA VAL A 972 15.23 -13.36 5.20
C VAL A 972 16.68 -13.06 4.87
N PRO A 973 17.63 -14.02 5.04
CA PRO A 973 19.04 -13.78 4.78
C PRO A 973 19.25 -13.21 3.36
N GLY A 974 19.95 -12.09 3.28
CA GLY A 974 20.24 -11.41 2.01
C GLY A 974 19.25 -10.31 1.62
N LEU A 975 18.05 -10.28 2.21
CA LEU A 975 17.07 -9.22 1.93
C LEU A 975 17.33 -7.95 2.73
N ASP A 976 17.83 -8.06 3.95
CA ASP A 976 18.21 -6.91 4.79
C ASP A 976 19.37 -6.09 4.19
N ASN A 977 20.01 -6.62 3.16
CA ASN A 977 21.17 -6.05 2.48
C ASN A 977 20.96 -5.86 0.97
N LEU A 978 19.72 -5.84 0.50
CA LEU A 978 19.50 -5.52 -0.90
C LEU A 978 19.96 -4.09 -1.16
N LYS A 979 21.14 -4.01 -1.72
CA LYS A 979 21.79 -2.76 -2.09
C LYS A 979 21.72 -2.64 -3.59
N LEU A 980 21.17 -1.57 -4.04
CA LEU A 980 21.05 -1.25 -5.44
C LEU A 980 21.93 -0.06 -5.76
N ASP A 981 22.97 -0.32 -6.53
CA ASP A 981 23.80 0.75 -7.05
C ASP A 981 22.96 1.60 -7.99
N LEU A 982 22.93 2.90 -7.71
CA LEU A 982 22.24 3.84 -8.58
C LEU A 982 23.12 4.09 -9.82
N PRO A 983 22.59 3.85 -11.02
CA PRO A 983 23.38 3.94 -12.22
C PRO A 983 23.83 5.38 -12.52
N SER A 984 24.93 5.50 -13.23
CA SER A 984 25.47 6.74 -13.79
C SER A 984 24.78 7.11 -15.11
N LEU A 985 24.42 8.38 -15.30
CA LEU A 985 23.97 8.90 -16.60
C LEU A 985 25.18 9.13 -17.50
N ASP A 986 25.26 8.36 -18.57
CA ASP A 986 26.23 8.60 -19.63
C ASP A 986 25.63 9.65 -20.61
N LEU A 987 25.96 10.91 -20.41
CA LEU A 987 25.56 11.98 -21.32
C LEU A 987 26.56 12.14 -22.49
N GLY A 988 27.73 11.50 -22.45
CA GLY A 988 28.74 11.59 -23.52
C GLY A 988 28.31 11.01 -24.85
N GLY A 989 27.42 9.99 -24.83
CA GLY A 989 26.80 9.43 -26.04
C GLY A 989 25.57 10.22 -26.52
N LEU A 990 25.09 11.16 -25.73
CA LEU A 990 23.79 11.82 -25.93
C LEU A 990 23.94 13.22 -26.55
N LEU A 991 25.10 13.87 -26.42
CA LEU A 991 25.29 15.25 -26.88
C LEU A 991 26.46 15.30 -27.92
N PRO A 992 26.18 15.75 -29.15
CA PRO A 992 27.22 16.02 -30.11
C PRO A 992 28.21 17.06 -29.60
N GLY A 993 29.49 16.70 -29.49
CA GLY A 993 30.53 17.61 -29.02
C GLY A 993 31.13 17.27 -27.66
N LEU A 994 30.54 16.40 -26.89
CA LEU A 994 31.17 15.82 -25.70
C LEU A 994 32.09 14.65 -26.07
N PRO A 995 33.25 14.47 -25.38
CA PRO A 995 34.06 13.31 -25.58
C PRO A 995 33.28 12.00 -25.37
N ALA A 996 33.48 11.01 -26.23
CA ALA A 996 32.86 9.69 -26.02
C ALA A 996 33.31 9.13 -24.66
N GLY A 997 32.32 8.80 -23.80
CA GLY A 997 32.56 8.30 -22.46
C GLY A 997 32.56 9.37 -21.35
N ALA A 998 32.20 10.62 -21.65
CA ALA A 998 31.96 11.63 -20.61
C ALA A 998 30.76 11.22 -19.75
N LYS A 999 31.02 10.80 -18.53
CA LYS A 999 30.01 10.41 -17.54
C LYS A 999 29.75 11.60 -16.64
N ILE A 1000 28.52 12.07 -16.62
CA ILE A 1000 28.06 13.03 -15.62
C ILE A 1000 27.27 12.21 -14.57
N GLY A 1001 27.74 12.29 -13.34
CA GLY A 1001 27.11 11.61 -12.22
C GLY A 1001 25.92 12.38 -11.66
N LEU A 1002 24.93 11.67 -11.10
CA LEU A 1002 23.93 12.28 -10.23
C LEU A 1002 24.25 11.96 -8.78
N GLN A 1003 24.42 13.00 -8.00
CA GLN A 1003 24.51 12.86 -6.55
C GLN A 1003 23.13 13.09 -5.95
N ILE A 1004 22.52 12.03 -5.39
CA ILE A 1004 21.23 12.16 -4.69
C ILE A 1004 21.48 12.80 -3.33
N LYS A 1005 20.80 13.88 -3.08
CA LYS A 1005 20.85 14.66 -1.82
C LYS A 1005 19.78 14.22 -0.83
N LYS A 1006 18.61 13.83 -1.35
CA LYS A 1006 17.45 13.51 -0.52
C LYS A 1006 16.52 12.55 -1.26
N MET A 1007 15.87 11.72 -0.51
CA MET A 1007 14.73 10.92 -0.96
C MET A 1007 13.51 11.25 -0.11
N ALA A 1008 12.37 11.39 -0.74
CA ALA A 1008 11.10 11.63 -0.07
C ALA A 1008 9.98 10.86 -0.77
N ARG A 1009 8.88 10.63 -0.07
CA ARG A 1009 7.68 10.04 -0.66
C ARG A 1009 6.46 10.88 -0.29
N ALA A 1010 5.65 11.19 -1.26
CA ALA A 1010 4.39 11.89 -1.09
C ALA A 1010 3.47 11.62 -2.29
N GLY A 1011 2.16 11.55 -2.08
CA GLY A 1011 1.16 11.45 -3.13
C GLY A 1011 1.39 10.27 -4.09
N GLY A 1012 1.86 9.12 -3.60
CA GLY A 1012 2.12 7.96 -4.45
C GLY A 1012 3.43 8.03 -5.25
N TYR A 1013 4.27 9.04 -5.01
CA TYR A 1013 5.57 9.18 -5.66
C TYR A 1013 6.74 8.98 -4.69
N THR A 1014 7.77 8.34 -5.18
CA THR A 1014 9.10 8.38 -4.59
C THR A 1014 9.94 9.41 -5.35
N SER A 1015 10.36 10.47 -4.67
CA SER A 1015 11.17 11.54 -5.24
C SER A 1015 12.63 11.46 -4.79
N LEU A 1016 13.53 11.69 -5.73
CA LEU A 1016 14.97 11.73 -5.54
C LEU A 1016 15.44 13.12 -5.94
N ASP A 1017 15.99 13.85 -4.98
CA ASP A 1017 16.60 15.16 -5.23
C ASP A 1017 18.06 14.96 -5.57
N ALA A 1018 18.49 15.43 -6.71
CA ALA A 1018 19.81 15.19 -7.26
C ALA A 1018 20.53 16.47 -7.69
N ALA A 1019 21.84 16.42 -7.67
CA ALA A 1019 22.71 17.40 -8.31
C ALA A 1019 23.59 16.70 -9.33
N LEU A 1020 23.90 17.35 -10.44
CA LEU A 1020 24.93 16.90 -11.37
C LEU A 1020 26.31 16.99 -10.72
N GLN A 1021 27.18 16.01 -11.00
CA GLN A 1021 28.54 15.99 -10.45
C GLN A 1021 29.55 15.56 -11.50
#